data_51f5d96cc4097d59680f6b3a93c6986f
#
_entry.id   51f5d96cc4097d59680f6b3a93c6986f
#
_cell.length_a   1.000
_cell.length_b   1.000
_cell.length_c   1.000
_cell.angle_alpha   90.00
_cell.angle_beta   90.00
_cell.angle_gamma   90.00
#
_symmetry.space_group_name_H-M   'P 1'
#
loop_
_entity.id
_entity.type
_entity.pdbx_description
1 polymer ?
#
loop_
_entity_poly.entity_id
_entity_poly.type
_entity_poly.pdbx_seq_one_letter_code
_entity_poly.pdbx_strand_id
1 'polypeptide(L)'
;MRNPNQICLNMIVKNESRIILRLLESVISLIDGYCICDTGSTDNTIELITEFFEEREIYGVIIQEPFRDFGYNRTFALKACETYMPNLNYILLLDADMILTGPAIESPSNFKYSLTNDVYHIYQGSPKFYYKNARLVKNNMGFTYWGVTHEYLNSPQNASVGTIKRDALFINDVGDGGAKGDKTERDIRLLVRGLEDNPNNDRYTFYLANSYKDSGQNEKAIETYKKRIEIGGWIEEVWFSYYNIGNCYINMNEDYSAIMNWLDGYNAYPNRIENLYKIIEYYRVRGKNRIAYEFYLLADKSRKKYNNWSEYLFLERDVYDYKIDYEFSILGYYVNDNQSLTQQLIRSSMHVLNYPHLEESTYKNVMNNYKFYTTDIVSVSKHQQNNDFTQILSTIGQNLEIDANEFVSSTPSITKHMLNDRDKLIVNLRYVNYRIDEKGGYVNREKIKTINVIAIVDIENAEIENQFILGYNEEEDGHYVGLEDIRLYAQNDTIFYNANRGLKNGEMKVEHGKIDLLAQKCTNSVFLQRDGSGSLEKNWVLFEDETSTTPAIIYGWSPLIIGKIEGDKFIETNQQISPPCFKHLRGSTNGVKIGDEIWFLCHAVSYEDRRYYYHMLVVLDANTHKVKKYTPYFTFEKEKVEYTLGFSYFENENELIIGYSIYDKMTKYAVFDKTYFDEIMNYY
;
A
#
# COMPACT_ATOMS: atom_id res chain seq x y z
N MET A 1 13.33 35.01 -34.04
CA MET A 1 13.08 34.03 -32.95
C MET A 1 13.95 34.45 -31.79
N ARG A 2 13.46 34.44 -30.53
CA ARG A 2 14.33 34.65 -29.36
C ARG A 2 15.33 33.48 -29.30
N ASN A 3 16.60 33.74 -29.00
CA ASN A 3 17.55 32.66 -28.70
C ASN A 3 17.11 31.97 -27.40
N PRO A 4 17.31 30.66 -27.26
CA PRO A 4 17.04 29.98 -25.99
C PRO A 4 17.89 30.57 -24.88
N ASN A 5 17.37 30.60 -23.64
CA ASN A 5 18.14 31.00 -22.48
C ASN A 5 19.31 30.05 -22.28
N GLN A 6 20.46 30.58 -21.90
CA GLN A 6 21.68 29.83 -21.61
C GLN A 6 21.80 29.61 -20.10
N ILE A 7 22.26 28.45 -19.67
CA ILE A 7 22.32 28.02 -18.28
C ILE A 7 23.77 27.72 -17.87
N CYS A 8 24.22 28.32 -16.77
CA CYS A 8 25.50 28.03 -16.12
C CYS A 8 25.30 27.04 -14.98
N LEU A 9 26.05 25.94 -14.94
CA LEU A 9 26.18 25.11 -13.73
C LEU A 9 27.00 25.81 -12.68
N ASN A 10 26.49 25.92 -11.45
CA ASN A 10 27.21 26.47 -10.33
C ASN A 10 27.13 25.59 -9.10
N MET A 11 28.25 25.32 -8.47
CA MET A 11 28.35 24.52 -7.26
C MET A 11 29.62 24.84 -6.48
N ILE A 12 29.66 24.42 -5.22
CA ILE A 12 30.87 24.28 -4.44
C ILE A 12 31.22 22.80 -4.35
N VAL A 13 32.53 22.47 -4.42
CA VAL A 13 33.00 21.08 -4.37
C VAL A 13 34.16 20.93 -3.38
N LYS A 14 34.26 19.72 -2.78
CA LYS A 14 35.44 19.31 -2.00
C LYS A 14 35.50 17.79 -1.88
N ASN A 15 36.51 17.16 -2.50
CA ASN A 15 36.74 15.70 -2.44
C ASN A 15 35.55 14.87 -2.93
N GLU A 16 35.08 15.16 -4.14
CA GLU A 16 33.90 14.53 -4.75
C GLU A 16 34.29 13.64 -5.95
N SER A 17 35.56 13.24 -6.07
CA SER A 17 36.04 12.43 -7.20
C SER A 17 35.26 11.16 -7.50
N ARG A 18 34.62 10.56 -6.51
CA ARG A 18 33.86 9.33 -6.65
C ARG A 18 32.51 9.50 -7.33
N ILE A 19 31.91 10.68 -7.25
CA ILE A 19 30.53 10.92 -7.64
C ILE A 19 30.31 12.05 -8.62
N ILE A 20 31.29 12.96 -8.75
CA ILE A 20 31.15 14.19 -9.54
C ILE A 20 30.77 13.91 -11.00
N LEU A 21 31.38 12.91 -11.64
CA LEU A 21 31.08 12.57 -13.03
C LEU A 21 29.61 12.17 -13.22
N ARG A 22 29.01 11.50 -12.26
CA ARG A 22 27.58 11.12 -12.28
C ARG A 22 26.67 12.35 -12.35
N LEU A 23 26.95 13.38 -11.56
CA LEU A 23 26.24 14.65 -11.65
C LEU A 23 26.45 15.28 -13.02
N LEU A 24 27.72 15.46 -13.44
CA LEU A 24 28.04 16.13 -14.68
C LEU A 24 27.38 15.50 -15.91
N GLU A 25 27.37 14.15 -15.99
CA GLU A 25 26.64 13.42 -17.01
C GLU A 25 25.12 13.71 -16.99
N SER A 26 24.53 13.87 -15.82
CA SER A 26 23.09 14.10 -15.70
C SER A 26 22.65 15.52 -16.13
N VAL A 27 23.57 16.49 -16.18
CA VAL A 27 23.25 17.89 -16.45
C VAL A 27 23.79 18.40 -17.79
N ILE A 28 24.70 17.67 -18.42
CA ILE A 28 25.47 18.14 -19.58
C ILE A 28 24.59 18.64 -20.75
N SER A 29 23.48 17.99 -21.02
CA SER A 29 22.57 18.40 -22.08
C SER A 29 21.83 19.72 -21.78
N LEU A 30 21.72 20.09 -20.51
CA LEU A 30 20.95 21.24 -20.06
C LEU A 30 21.80 22.50 -19.91
N ILE A 31 23.10 22.38 -19.64
CA ILE A 31 24.00 23.51 -19.37
C ILE A 31 24.71 24.00 -20.64
N ASP A 32 25.09 25.24 -20.64
CA ASP A 32 25.86 25.90 -21.72
C ASP A 32 27.25 26.35 -21.23
N GLY A 33 27.50 26.26 -19.92
CA GLY A 33 28.78 26.60 -19.30
C GLY A 33 28.77 26.25 -17.83
N TYR A 34 29.92 26.38 -17.17
CA TYR A 34 30.08 26.08 -15.76
C TYR A 34 30.94 27.11 -15.03
N CYS A 35 30.63 27.31 -13.74
CA CYS A 35 31.45 28.06 -12.80
C CYS A 35 31.43 27.31 -11.47
N ILE A 36 32.48 26.55 -11.18
CA ILE A 36 32.56 25.65 -10.03
C ILE A 36 33.62 26.20 -9.05
N CYS A 37 33.27 26.27 -7.77
CA CYS A 37 34.15 26.70 -6.71
C CYS A 37 34.69 25.50 -5.93
N ASP A 38 35.97 25.19 -6.08
CA ASP A 38 36.68 24.23 -5.25
C ASP A 38 37.00 24.84 -3.89
N THR A 39 36.63 24.18 -2.82
CA THR A 39 36.81 24.65 -1.45
C THR A 39 37.96 23.96 -0.72
N GLY A 40 38.90 23.41 -1.48
CA GLY A 40 40.13 22.77 -1.00
C GLY A 40 40.09 21.25 -1.13
N SER A 41 39.83 20.74 -2.34
CA SER A 41 39.99 19.33 -2.68
C SER A 41 41.45 18.89 -2.60
N THR A 42 41.65 17.66 -2.15
CA THR A 42 42.97 17.01 -2.03
C THR A 42 43.03 15.70 -2.84
N ASP A 43 41.95 15.39 -3.51
CA ASP A 43 41.81 14.27 -4.46
C ASP A 43 41.76 14.79 -5.91
N ASN A 44 41.51 13.94 -6.87
CA ASN A 44 41.45 14.29 -8.29
C ASN A 44 40.12 14.90 -8.75
N THR A 45 39.34 15.53 -7.86
CA THR A 45 38.04 16.16 -8.20
C THR A 45 38.22 17.24 -9.29
N ILE A 46 39.22 18.09 -9.19
CA ILE A 46 39.43 19.20 -10.12
C ILE A 46 39.82 18.66 -11.50
N GLU A 47 40.73 17.69 -11.55
CA GLU A 47 41.16 17.05 -12.76
C GLU A 47 40.00 16.42 -13.52
N LEU A 48 39.15 15.63 -12.81
CA LEU A 48 37.98 14.98 -13.40
C LEU A 48 36.99 15.98 -13.98
N ILE A 49 36.72 17.08 -13.30
CA ILE A 49 35.81 18.13 -13.79
C ILE A 49 36.39 18.78 -15.04
N THR A 50 37.71 19.09 -15.03
CA THR A 50 38.39 19.72 -16.15
C THR A 50 38.37 18.84 -17.38
N GLU A 51 38.83 17.61 -17.27
CA GLU A 51 38.83 16.61 -18.36
C GLU A 51 37.44 16.42 -18.93
N PHE A 52 36.41 16.28 -18.08
CA PHE A 52 35.02 16.05 -18.50
C PHE A 52 34.49 17.17 -19.40
N PHE A 53 34.75 18.44 -19.06
CA PHE A 53 34.24 19.56 -19.82
C PHE A 53 35.09 19.89 -21.03
N GLU A 54 36.44 19.69 -20.98
CA GLU A 54 37.33 19.82 -22.13
C GLU A 54 36.96 18.83 -23.23
N GLU A 55 36.74 17.57 -22.92
CA GLU A 55 36.32 16.55 -23.90
C GLU A 55 35.00 16.91 -24.60
N ARG A 56 34.14 17.70 -23.97
CA ARG A 56 32.79 18.07 -24.49
C ARG A 56 32.74 19.51 -25.04
N GLU A 57 33.90 20.20 -25.07
CA GLU A 57 34.00 21.57 -25.55
C GLU A 57 33.05 22.55 -24.82
N ILE A 58 32.74 22.30 -23.53
CA ILE A 58 31.93 23.21 -22.72
C ILE A 58 32.83 24.23 -22.01
N TYR A 59 32.58 25.51 -22.28
CA TYR A 59 33.33 26.58 -21.67
C TYR A 59 32.96 26.84 -20.21
N GLY A 60 33.95 27.04 -19.35
CA GLY A 60 33.71 27.37 -17.96
C GLY A 60 35.00 27.67 -17.17
N VAL A 61 34.83 27.81 -15.87
CA VAL A 61 35.91 28.10 -14.95
C VAL A 61 35.80 27.33 -13.64
N ILE A 62 36.92 26.85 -13.14
CA ILE A 62 37.05 26.36 -11.77
C ILE A 62 37.81 27.42 -10.99
N ILE A 63 37.21 27.92 -9.92
CA ILE A 63 37.82 28.89 -9.01
C ILE A 63 38.13 28.20 -7.69
N GLN A 64 39.11 28.71 -6.95
CA GLN A 64 39.48 28.16 -5.64
C GLN A 64 39.22 29.18 -4.55
N GLU A 65 38.47 28.79 -3.52
CA GLU A 65 38.23 29.59 -2.32
C GLU A 65 38.15 28.67 -1.09
N PRO A 66 39.07 28.82 -0.13
CA PRO A 66 39.06 27.97 1.07
C PRO A 66 37.69 27.96 1.77
N PHE A 67 37.30 26.79 2.26
CA PHE A 67 36.01 26.63 2.97
C PHE A 67 36.01 27.48 4.25
N ARG A 68 35.07 28.38 4.33
CA ARG A 68 34.76 29.18 5.53
C ARG A 68 33.47 28.73 6.17
N ASP A 69 32.38 28.79 5.43
CA ASP A 69 31.04 28.28 5.74
C ASP A 69 30.25 28.17 4.44
N PHE A 70 29.10 27.47 4.49
CA PHE A 70 28.33 27.22 3.28
C PHE A 70 27.76 28.49 2.64
N GLY A 71 27.17 29.40 3.42
CA GLY A 71 26.59 30.63 2.89
C GLY A 71 27.65 31.52 2.22
N TYR A 72 28.81 31.67 2.85
CA TYR A 72 29.92 32.40 2.28
C TYR A 72 30.39 31.79 0.97
N ASN A 73 30.77 30.51 0.96
CA ASN A 73 31.34 29.88 -0.23
C ASN A 73 30.34 29.78 -1.39
N ARG A 74 29.04 29.51 -1.13
CA ARG A 74 28.04 29.54 -2.19
C ARG A 74 27.77 30.94 -2.72
N THR A 75 27.77 31.96 -1.87
CA THR A 75 27.72 33.38 -2.31
C THR A 75 28.92 33.78 -3.15
N PHE A 76 30.12 33.33 -2.76
CA PHE A 76 31.33 33.54 -3.53
C PHE A 76 31.25 32.87 -4.91
N ALA A 77 30.77 31.62 -4.97
CA ALA A 77 30.59 30.89 -6.23
C ALA A 77 29.53 31.57 -7.15
N LEU A 78 28.45 32.10 -6.59
CA LEU A 78 27.46 32.88 -7.36
C LEU A 78 28.08 34.17 -7.95
N LYS A 79 28.80 34.95 -7.15
CA LYS A 79 29.45 36.17 -7.61
C LYS A 79 30.52 35.90 -8.67
N ALA A 80 31.24 34.79 -8.54
CA ALA A 80 32.18 34.36 -9.55
C ALA A 80 31.45 34.01 -10.87
N CYS A 81 30.30 33.38 -10.80
CA CYS A 81 29.48 33.10 -11.97
C CYS A 81 29.02 34.41 -12.67
N GLU A 82 28.59 35.41 -11.92
CA GLU A 82 28.25 36.74 -12.45
C GLU A 82 29.46 37.41 -13.13
N THR A 83 30.68 37.19 -12.60
CA THR A 83 31.92 37.79 -13.11
C THR A 83 32.46 37.07 -14.35
N TYR A 84 32.53 35.74 -14.31
CA TYR A 84 33.21 34.96 -15.36
C TYR A 84 32.24 34.44 -16.44
N MET A 85 30.94 34.36 -16.14
CA MET A 85 29.90 33.88 -17.05
C MET A 85 28.78 34.91 -17.23
N PRO A 86 29.06 36.21 -17.47
CA PRO A 86 28.05 37.28 -17.46
C PRO A 86 27.03 37.17 -18.59
N ASN A 87 27.35 36.43 -19.65
CA ASN A 87 26.50 36.26 -20.83
C ASN A 87 25.49 35.12 -20.70
N LEU A 88 25.65 34.22 -19.72
CA LEU A 88 24.66 33.13 -19.46
C LEU A 88 23.48 33.69 -18.68
N ASN A 89 22.27 33.34 -19.08
CA ASN A 89 21.03 33.96 -18.57
C ASN A 89 20.62 33.45 -17.19
N TYR A 90 20.87 32.17 -16.92
CA TYR A 90 20.48 31.50 -15.68
C TYR A 90 21.64 30.72 -15.06
N ILE A 91 21.55 30.53 -13.76
CA ILE A 91 22.48 29.74 -12.94
C ILE A 91 21.74 28.56 -12.33
N LEU A 92 22.19 27.36 -12.62
CA LEU A 92 21.68 26.11 -12.03
C LEU A 92 22.52 25.72 -10.81
N LEU A 93 21.89 25.66 -9.65
CA LEU A 93 22.53 25.49 -8.33
C LEU A 93 22.41 24.04 -7.89
N LEU A 94 23.49 23.27 -7.94
CA LEU A 94 23.49 21.84 -7.58
C LEU A 94 24.61 21.51 -6.59
N ASP A 95 24.50 20.34 -5.99
CA ASP A 95 25.52 19.71 -5.16
C ASP A 95 26.00 18.42 -5.84
N ALA A 96 27.24 17.99 -5.57
CA ALA A 96 27.89 16.89 -6.29
C ALA A 96 27.16 15.54 -6.18
N ASP A 97 26.38 15.35 -5.12
CA ASP A 97 25.58 14.13 -4.84
C ASP A 97 24.16 14.15 -5.42
N MET A 98 23.84 15.11 -6.30
CA MET A 98 22.58 15.24 -6.99
C MET A 98 22.61 14.63 -8.39
N ILE A 99 21.45 14.18 -8.87
CA ILE A 99 21.24 13.69 -10.23
C ILE A 99 20.00 14.36 -10.79
N LEU A 100 20.12 15.02 -11.94
CA LEU A 100 18.97 15.57 -12.66
C LEU A 100 18.25 14.48 -13.45
N THR A 101 16.92 14.50 -13.43
CA THR A 101 16.09 13.57 -14.18
C THR A 101 14.84 14.28 -14.73
N GLY A 102 14.29 13.79 -15.83
CA GLY A 102 13.04 14.25 -16.41
C GLY A 102 13.16 14.72 -17.87
N PRO A 103 12.03 14.89 -18.57
CA PRO A 103 11.96 15.24 -19.99
C PRO A 103 12.65 16.55 -20.39
N ALA A 104 12.87 17.47 -19.44
CA ALA A 104 13.61 18.72 -19.71
C ALA A 104 15.06 18.48 -20.14
N ILE A 105 15.66 17.34 -19.76
CA ILE A 105 17.01 16.93 -20.15
C ILE A 105 17.03 16.40 -21.59
N GLU A 106 15.94 15.72 -22.00
CA GLU A 106 15.78 15.17 -23.34
C GLU A 106 15.44 16.24 -24.38
N SER A 107 14.75 17.31 -23.94
CA SER A 107 14.33 18.44 -24.79
C SER A 107 14.78 19.78 -24.20
N PRO A 108 16.09 20.04 -24.05
CA PRO A 108 16.61 21.19 -23.31
C PRO A 108 16.25 22.53 -23.93
N SER A 109 16.16 22.63 -25.25
CA SER A 109 15.80 23.87 -25.94
C SER A 109 14.39 24.35 -25.56
N ASN A 110 13.38 23.45 -25.55
CA ASN A 110 12.02 23.80 -25.17
C ASN A 110 11.95 24.26 -23.72
N PHE A 111 12.65 23.57 -22.82
CA PHE A 111 12.74 23.95 -21.41
C PHE A 111 13.35 25.36 -21.28
N LYS A 112 14.49 25.61 -21.89
CA LYS A 112 15.20 26.91 -21.86
C LYS A 112 14.33 28.06 -22.38
N TYR A 113 13.55 27.86 -23.44
CA TYR A 113 12.60 28.85 -23.95
C TYR A 113 11.47 29.18 -22.97
N SER A 114 11.07 28.25 -22.12
CA SER A 114 10.00 28.44 -21.16
C SER A 114 10.39 29.29 -19.94
N LEU A 115 11.67 29.53 -19.72
CA LEU A 115 12.16 30.26 -18.55
C LEU A 115 11.92 31.78 -18.71
N THR A 116 11.11 32.35 -17.81
CA THR A 116 10.71 33.77 -17.80
C THR A 116 10.83 34.42 -16.43
N ASN A 117 10.80 33.64 -15.34
CA ASN A 117 10.90 34.12 -13.95
C ASN A 117 12.36 34.28 -13.52
N ASP A 118 12.58 35.03 -12.46
CA ASP A 118 13.91 35.29 -11.91
C ASP A 118 14.41 34.17 -11.02
N VAL A 119 13.49 33.42 -10.37
CA VAL A 119 13.78 32.26 -9.53
C VAL A 119 12.85 31.13 -9.90
N TYR A 120 13.38 29.92 -9.98
CA TYR A 120 12.58 28.69 -10.10
C TYR A 120 12.87 27.74 -8.96
N HIS A 121 11.80 27.30 -8.30
CA HIS A 121 11.84 26.16 -7.41
C HIS A 121 11.79 24.87 -8.23
N ILE A 122 12.68 23.93 -7.93
CA ILE A 122 12.70 22.58 -8.47
C ILE A 122 12.45 21.61 -7.32
N TYR A 123 11.69 20.55 -7.59
CA TYR A 123 11.50 19.47 -6.61
C TYR A 123 12.77 18.64 -6.49
N GLN A 124 13.21 18.43 -5.24
CA GLN A 124 14.39 17.63 -4.92
C GLN A 124 14.16 16.67 -3.76
N GLY A 125 14.91 15.57 -3.72
CA GLY A 125 14.86 14.54 -2.69
C GLY A 125 14.86 13.14 -3.27
N SER A 126 14.18 12.21 -2.61
CA SER A 126 13.99 10.85 -3.11
C SER A 126 12.60 10.69 -3.75
N PRO A 127 12.31 9.60 -4.47
CA PRO A 127 10.97 9.34 -5.01
C PRO A 127 9.85 9.31 -3.94
N LYS A 128 10.19 8.96 -2.70
CA LYS A 128 9.25 8.84 -1.57
C LYS A 128 9.15 10.11 -0.72
N PHE A 129 10.22 10.88 -0.65
CA PHE A 129 10.29 12.10 0.14
C PHE A 129 10.96 13.22 -0.65
N TYR A 130 10.25 14.27 -0.97
CA TYR A 130 10.74 15.39 -1.77
C TYR A 130 10.10 16.70 -1.34
N TYR A 131 10.82 17.78 -1.61
CA TYR A 131 10.41 19.16 -1.31
C TYR A 131 10.86 20.10 -2.41
N LYS A 132 10.37 21.33 -2.40
CA LYS A 132 10.78 22.39 -3.33
C LYS A 132 11.96 23.16 -2.78
N ASN A 133 12.95 23.46 -3.65
CA ASN A 133 14.03 24.34 -3.31
C ASN A 133 14.36 25.27 -4.49
N ALA A 134 14.84 26.50 -4.21
CA ALA A 134 15.30 27.40 -5.24
C ALA A 134 16.61 26.87 -5.84
N ARG A 135 16.56 26.39 -7.09
CA ARG A 135 17.69 25.71 -7.74
C ARG A 135 18.06 26.27 -9.11
N LEU A 136 17.22 27.13 -9.69
CA LEU A 136 17.54 27.82 -10.95
C LEU A 136 17.25 29.30 -10.77
N VAL A 137 18.24 30.17 -10.96
CA VAL A 137 18.12 31.60 -10.73
C VAL A 137 18.67 32.38 -11.92
N LYS A 138 18.11 33.55 -12.18
CA LYS A 138 18.56 34.45 -13.23
C LYS A 138 19.91 35.06 -12.86
N ASN A 139 20.82 35.07 -13.81
CA ASN A 139 22.17 35.61 -13.60
C ASN A 139 22.16 37.15 -13.46
N ASN A 140 23.18 37.71 -12.86
CA ASN A 140 23.40 39.17 -12.68
C ASN A 140 22.30 39.90 -11.91
N MET A 141 21.67 39.21 -10.94
CA MET A 141 20.62 39.81 -10.09
C MET A 141 21.08 40.00 -8.63
N GLY A 142 22.30 39.59 -8.29
CA GLY A 142 22.83 39.77 -6.94
C GLY A 142 22.25 38.83 -5.88
N PHE A 143 21.91 37.60 -6.24
CA PHE A 143 21.54 36.57 -5.29
C PHE A 143 22.67 36.27 -4.32
N THR A 144 22.35 35.99 -3.07
CA THR A 144 23.29 35.60 -2.03
C THR A 144 22.77 34.45 -1.24
N TYR A 145 23.60 33.67 -0.60
CA TYR A 145 23.20 32.70 0.40
C TYR A 145 23.38 33.26 1.80
N TRP A 146 22.41 32.96 2.66
CA TRP A 146 22.48 33.34 4.07
C TRP A 146 22.47 32.06 4.93
N GLY A 147 23.33 32.04 5.95
CA GLY A 147 23.45 30.93 6.89
C GLY A 147 24.77 30.20 6.81
N VAL A 148 25.40 29.94 7.97
CA VAL A 148 26.71 29.24 8.07
C VAL A 148 26.57 27.76 7.67
N THR A 149 25.43 27.14 7.91
CA THR A 149 24.99 25.87 7.41
C THR A 149 23.46 25.89 7.37
N HIS A 150 22.80 24.91 6.70
CA HIS A 150 21.36 24.97 6.42
C HIS A 150 20.97 26.31 5.77
N GLU A 151 21.83 26.77 4.90
CA GLU A 151 21.72 28.03 4.20
C GLU A 151 20.52 28.06 3.24
N TYR A 152 20.01 29.25 3.02
CA TYR A 152 18.97 29.49 2.03
C TYR A 152 19.38 30.61 1.08
N LEU A 153 18.82 30.55 -0.12
CA LEU A 153 19.01 31.58 -1.12
C LEU A 153 18.24 32.84 -0.75
N ASN A 154 18.93 33.94 -0.55
CA ASN A 154 18.35 35.25 -0.35
C ASN A 154 18.12 35.91 -1.72
N SER A 155 16.84 36.10 -2.06
CA SER A 155 16.44 36.66 -3.35
C SER A 155 16.34 38.18 -3.25
N PRO A 156 16.68 38.89 -4.35
CA PRO A 156 16.43 40.32 -4.44
C PRO A 156 14.96 40.67 -4.23
N GLN A 157 14.71 41.89 -3.73
CA GLN A 157 13.35 42.36 -3.54
C GLN A 157 12.61 42.39 -4.89
N ASN A 158 11.38 41.86 -4.93
CA ASN A 158 10.52 41.75 -6.12
C ASN A 158 10.99 40.74 -7.21
N ALA A 159 11.90 39.81 -6.90
CA ALA A 159 12.22 38.73 -7.82
C ALA A 159 10.97 37.88 -8.11
N SER A 160 10.66 37.64 -9.40
CA SER A 160 9.58 36.80 -9.83
C SER A 160 9.90 35.32 -9.59
N VAL A 161 8.96 34.56 -9.00
CA VAL A 161 9.18 33.16 -8.62
C VAL A 161 8.28 32.24 -9.44
N GLY A 162 8.87 31.20 -10.04
CA GLY A 162 8.18 30.11 -10.71
C GLY A 162 8.45 28.76 -10.02
N THR A 163 7.67 27.76 -10.36
CA THR A 163 7.91 26.37 -9.94
C THR A 163 7.95 25.48 -11.18
N ILE A 164 8.98 24.69 -11.33
CA ILE A 164 9.08 23.67 -12.38
C ILE A 164 8.31 22.43 -11.91
N LYS A 165 7.44 21.92 -12.78
CA LYS A 165 6.67 20.71 -12.46
C LYS A 165 7.60 19.52 -12.22
N ARG A 166 7.25 18.67 -11.26
CA ARG A 166 8.05 17.50 -10.88
C ARG A 166 8.26 16.52 -12.04
N ASP A 167 7.25 16.34 -12.86
CA ASP A 167 7.28 15.48 -14.05
C ASP A 167 8.09 16.07 -15.21
N ALA A 168 8.39 17.37 -15.19
CA ALA A 168 9.26 18.02 -16.19
C ALA A 168 10.75 17.96 -15.80
N LEU A 169 11.06 18.20 -14.52
CA LEU A 169 12.44 18.16 -14.01
C LEU A 169 12.43 17.84 -12.51
N PHE A 170 13.24 16.88 -12.10
CA PHE A 170 13.40 16.46 -10.72
C PHE A 170 14.88 16.30 -10.36
N ILE A 171 15.25 16.70 -9.16
CA ILE A 171 16.60 16.51 -8.61
C ILE A 171 16.54 15.33 -7.63
N ASN A 172 17.12 14.20 -8.01
CA ASN A 172 17.34 13.08 -7.11
C ASN A 172 18.57 13.36 -6.22
N ASP A 173 18.31 13.62 -4.94
CA ASP A 173 19.35 13.84 -3.93
C ASP A 173 19.75 12.49 -3.34
N VAL A 174 20.85 11.94 -3.84
CA VAL A 174 21.35 10.60 -3.44
C VAL A 174 21.94 10.65 -2.05
N GLY A 175 22.53 11.80 -1.73
CA GLY A 175 23.04 12.03 -0.42
C GLY A 175 24.30 11.23 -0.06
N ASP A 176 25.20 10.92 -1.01
CA ASP A 176 26.45 10.16 -0.83
C ASP A 176 27.74 11.00 -1.01
N GLY A 177 27.61 12.34 -0.91
CA GLY A 177 28.72 13.29 -1.01
C GLY A 177 29.83 13.09 0.03
N GLY A 178 31.07 13.47 -0.33
CA GLY A 178 32.28 13.21 0.45
C GLY A 178 32.36 13.93 1.81
N ALA A 179 31.56 14.98 2.01
CA ALA A 179 31.55 15.79 3.23
C ALA A 179 30.78 15.19 4.43
N LYS A 180 30.42 13.89 4.40
CA LYS A 180 29.49 13.28 5.40
C LYS A 180 30.15 12.69 6.63
N GLY A 181 31.45 12.38 6.61
CA GLY A 181 32.12 11.68 7.71
C GLY A 181 32.10 12.43 9.05
N ASP A 182 32.06 13.75 9.05
CA ASP A 182 32.01 14.60 10.23
C ASP A 182 30.91 15.66 10.17
N LYS A 183 29.85 15.40 9.40
CA LYS A 183 28.79 16.38 9.12
C LYS A 183 28.23 17.02 10.39
N THR A 184 27.83 16.21 11.34
CA THR A 184 27.17 16.67 12.56
C THR A 184 28.11 17.52 13.43
N GLU A 185 29.37 17.11 13.59
CA GLU A 185 30.35 17.87 14.35
C GLU A 185 30.71 19.19 13.65
N ARG A 186 30.85 19.17 12.33
CA ARG A 186 31.08 20.38 11.52
C ARG A 186 29.92 21.36 11.67
N ASP A 187 28.70 20.89 11.55
CA ASP A 187 27.50 21.73 11.64
C ASP A 187 27.37 22.34 13.05
N ILE A 188 27.67 21.58 14.11
CA ILE A 188 27.76 22.13 15.47
C ILE A 188 28.76 23.23 15.56
N ARG A 189 30.02 23.04 15.07
CA ARG A 189 31.06 24.06 15.12
C ARG A 189 30.66 25.34 14.37
N LEU A 190 30.08 25.21 13.17
CA LEU A 190 29.63 26.34 12.37
C LEU A 190 28.50 27.10 13.04
N LEU A 191 27.49 26.38 13.61
CA LEU A 191 26.33 27.00 14.27
C LEU A 191 26.73 27.68 15.58
N VAL A 192 27.62 27.08 16.38
CA VAL A 192 28.14 27.71 17.60
C VAL A 192 28.83 29.03 17.24
N ARG A 193 29.74 29.03 16.25
CA ARG A 193 30.37 30.25 15.77
C ARG A 193 29.36 31.27 15.23
N GLY A 194 28.36 30.82 14.46
CA GLY A 194 27.33 31.71 13.95
C GLY A 194 26.49 32.37 15.05
N LEU A 195 26.30 31.68 16.19
CA LEU A 195 25.64 32.22 17.37
C LEU A 195 26.51 33.13 18.23
N GLU A 196 27.86 33.02 18.15
CA GLU A 196 28.76 34.02 18.74
C GLU A 196 28.57 35.36 18.03
N ASP A 197 28.44 35.36 16.69
CA ASP A 197 28.18 36.56 15.89
C ASP A 197 26.75 37.06 16.01
N ASN A 198 25.76 36.15 16.18
CA ASN A 198 24.31 36.44 16.27
C ASN A 198 23.62 35.62 17.38
N PRO A 199 23.73 36.02 18.65
CA PRO A 199 23.31 35.20 19.80
C PRO A 199 21.80 34.82 19.87
N ASN A 200 20.95 35.64 19.25
CA ASN A 200 19.50 35.43 19.24
C ASN A 200 18.96 34.96 17.87
N ASN A 201 19.83 34.39 17.04
CA ASN A 201 19.39 33.86 15.77
C ASN A 201 18.55 32.59 15.98
N ASP A 202 17.25 32.68 15.67
CA ASP A 202 16.27 31.60 15.86
C ASP A 202 16.61 30.36 15.01
N ARG A 203 16.98 30.56 13.74
CA ARG A 203 17.32 29.48 12.82
C ARG A 203 18.61 28.76 13.24
N TYR A 204 19.66 29.47 13.60
CA TYR A 204 20.90 28.84 14.08
C TYR A 204 20.68 28.07 15.37
N THR A 205 19.89 28.63 16.31
CA THR A 205 19.52 27.96 17.55
C THR A 205 18.73 26.65 17.26
N PHE A 206 17.80 26.71 16.32
CA PHE A 206 17.02 25.54 15.91
C PHE A 206 17.89 24.42 15.32
N TYR A 207 18.74 24.74 14.35
CA TYR A 207 19.59 23.72 13.71
C TYR A 207 20.70 23.22 14.62
N LEU A 208 21.19 24.05 15.55
CA LEU A 208 22.13 23.59 16.58
C LEU A 208 21.49 22.57 17.52
N ALA A 209 20.26 22.81 17.92
CA ALA A 209 19.49 21.86 18.73
C ALA A 209 19.28 20.52 17.99
N ASN A 210 18.92 20.59 16.71
CA ASN A 210 18.81 19.40 15.86
C ASN A 210 20.16 18.64 15.78
N SER A 211 21.25 19.33 15.55
CA SER A 211 22.59 18.73 15.46
C SER A 211 23.03 18.07 16.79
N TYR A 212 22.73 18.68 17.92
CA TYR A 212 22.96 18.06 19.24
C TYR A 212 22.13 16.80 19.43
N LYS A 213 20.85 16.84 19.07
CA LYS A 213 19.96 15.66 19.13
C LYS A 213 20.48 14.53 18.23
N ASP A 214 20.86 14.83 17.00
CA ASP A 214 21.32 13.85 16.01
C ASP A 214 22.69 13.25 16.38
N SER A 215 23.49 13.97 17.19
CA SER A 215 24.72 13.45 17.80
C SER A 215 24.52 12.74 19.14
N GLY A 216 23.27 12.57 19.60
CA GLY A 216 22.96 11.93 20.87
C GLY A 216 23.22 12.77 22.11
N GLN A 217 23.58 14.07 21.97
CA GLN A 217 23.81 15.00 23.09
C GLN A 217 22.46 15.57 23.58
N ASN A 218 21.62 14.68 24.16
CA ASN A 218 20.22 15.00 24.47
C ASN A 218 20.06 16.17 25.44
N GLU A 219 20.90 16.30 26.47
CA GLU A 219 20.83 17.41 27.44
C GLU A 219 21.08 18.76 26.75
N LYS A 220 22.13 18.87 25.92
CA LYS A 220 22.43 20.09 25.15
C LYS A 220 21.34 20.39 24.13
N ALA A 221 20.78 19.37 23.49
CA ALA A 221 19.66 19.52 22.58
C ALA A 221 18.46 20.14 23.29
N ILE A 222 18.07 19.60 24.45
CA ILE A 222 16.96 20.11 25.26
C ILE A 222 17.17 21.57 25.66
N GLU A 223 18.35 21.92 26.17
CA GLU A 223 18.69 23.29 26.55
C GLU A 223 18.57 24.25 25.35
N THR A 224 19.12 23.84 24.22
CA THR A 224 19.11 24.65 22.99
C THR A 224 17.72 24.77 22.39
N TYR A 225 16.89 23.71 22.40
CA TYR A 225 15.48 23.79 21.98
C TYR A 225 14.66 24.71 22.91
N LYS A 226 14.87 24.67 24.23
CA LYS A 226 14.24 25.60 25.15
C LYS A 226 14.56 27.06 24.80
N LYS A 227 15.83 27.34 24.52
CA LYS A 227 16.24 28.67 24.04
C LYS A 227 15.55 29.02 22.72
N ARG A 228 15.42 28.07 21.77
CA ARG A 228 14.66 28.27 20.52
C ARG A 228 13.21 28.65 20.77
N ILE A 229 12.54 27.99 21.71
CA ILE A 229 11.15 28.28 22.10
C ILE A 229 11.03 29.68 22.70
N GLU A 230 11.97 30.08 23.58
CA GLU A 230 12.00 31.42 24.21
C GLU A 230 12.17 32.54 23.18
N ILE A 231 12.97 32.33 22.13
CA ILE A 231 13.14 33.28 21.02
C ILE A 231 11.81 33.49 20.27
N GLY A 232 10.97 32.45 20.17
CA GLY A 232 9.70 32.49 19.45
C GLY A 232 9.86 32.57 17.94
N GLY A 233 8.96 33.27 17.25
CA GLY A 233 9.00 33.41 15.78
C GLY A 233 8.20 32.32 15.06
N TRP A 234 8.80 31.62 14.09
CA TRP A 234 8.07 30.68 13.26
C TRP A 234 7.51 29.49 14.04
N ILE A 235 6.18 29.40 14.10
CA ILE A 235 5.46 28.45 14.96
C ILE A 235 5.81 26.98 14.65
N GLU A 236 6.11 26.63 13.41
CA GLU A 236 6.48 25.26 13.02
C GLU A 236 7.79 24.82 13.69
N GLU A 237 8.82 25.69 13.76
CA GLU A 237 10.07 25.38 14.45
C GLU A 237 9.89 25.37 15.98
N VAL A 238 9.03 26.25 16.52
CA VAL A 238 8.71 26.26 17.95
C VAL A 238 8.02 24.94 18.34
N TRP A 239 7.00 24.53 17.57
CA TRP A 239 6.32 23.27 17.80
C TRP A 239 7.27 22.06 17.68
N PHE A 240 8.10 22.06 16.65
CA PHE A 240 9.07 20.97 16.41
C PHE A 240 10.13 20.89 17.51
N SER A 241 10.45 22.04 18.15
CA SER A 241 11.33 22.07 19.32
C SER A 241 10.70 21.35 20.51
N TYR A 242 9.42 21.63 20.84
CA TYR A 242 8.69 20.87 21.87
C TYR A 242 8.65 19.37 21.56
N TYR A 243 8.34 19.03 20.32
CA TYR A 243 8.27 17.63 19.85
C TYR A 243 9.60 16.91 20.09
N ASN A 244 10.71 17.52 19.72
CA ASN A 244 12.04 16.94 19.88
C ASN A 244 12.56 16.96 21.31
N ILE A 245 12.20 17.93 22.14
CA ILE A 245 12.47 17.87 23.58
C ILE A 245 11.85 16.60 24.18
N GLY A 246 10.58 16.31 23.84
CA GLY A 246 9.93 15.07 24.24
C GLY A 246 10.69 13.80 23.76
N ASN A 247 11.13 13.78 22.50
CA ASN A 247 11.92 12.68 21.96
C ASN A 247 13.27 12.51 22.68
N CYS A 248 13.96 13.61 23.01
CA CYS A 248 15.20 13.58 23.78
C CYS A 248 14.98 12.99 25.19
N TYR A 249 13.89 13.39 25.88
CA TYR A 249 13.54 12.83 27.17
C TYR A 249 13.23 11.33 27.12
N ILE A 250 12.56 10.84 26.07
CA ILE A 250 12.38 9.38 25.88
C ILE A 250 13.73 8.67 25.75
N ASN A 251 14.67 9.22 25.01
CA ASN A 251 16.02 8.65 24.88
C ASN A 251 16.79 8.61 26.23
N MET A 252 16.43 9.50 27.14
CA MET A 252 16.99 9.57 28.51
C MET A 252 16.17 8.76 29.53
N ASN A 253 15.11 8.06 29.12
CA ASN A 253 14.15 7.35 29.97
C ASN A 253 13.37 8.27 30.96
N GLU A 254 13.17 9.50 30.58
CA GLU A 254 12.40 10.49 31.35
C GLU A 254 10.98 10.65 30.78
N ASP A 255 10.19 9.60 30.88
CA ASP A 255 8.87 9.49 30.23
C ASP A 255 7.91 10.64 30.58
N TYR A 256 7.87 11.07 31.86
CA TYR A 256 6.96 12.14 32.28
C TYR A 256 7.33 13.50 31.68
N SER A 257 8.62 13.80 31.63
CA SER A 257 9.15 15.01 31.00
C SER A 257 8.83 15.02 29.51
N ALA A 258 8.91 13.86 28.85
CA ALA A 258 8.56 13.70 27.44
C ALA A 258 7.08 14.04 27.18
N ILE A 259 6.17 13.42 27.95
CA ILE A 259 4.72 13.62 27.80
C ILE A 259 4.35 15.08 28.02
N MET A 260 4.91 15.73 29.05
CA MET A 260 4.64 17.14 29.34
C MET A 260 5.04 18.04 28.16
N ASN A 261 6.24 17.84 27.58
CA ASN A 261 6.67 18.64 26.45
C ASN A 261 5.85 18.38 25.17
N TRP A 262 5.41 17.14 24.92
CA TRP A 262 4.49 16.86 23.81
C TRP A 262 3.13 17.54 24.00
N LEU A 263 2.61 17.63 25.23
CA LEU A 263 1.39 18.37 25.54
C LEU A 263 1.57 19.89 25.39
N ASP A 264 2.72 20.43 25.84
CA ASP A 264 3.05 21.84 25.63
C ASP A 264 3.13 22.18 24.14
N GLY A 265 3.70 21.28 23.33
CA GLY A 265 3.71 21.39 21.86
C GLY A 265 2.29 21.41 21.28
N TYR A 266 1.38 20.55 21.74
CA TYR A 266 0.00 20.56 21.30
C TYR A 266 -0.69 21.89 21.71
N ASN A 267 -0.45 22.35 22.92
CA ASN A 267 -1.01 23.63 23.37
C ASN A 267 -0.49 24.82 22.55
N ALA A 268 0.80 24.79 22.15
CA ALA A 268 1.41 25.84 21.33
C ALA A 268 0.88 25.83 19.87
N TYR A 269 0.69 24.65 19.28
CA TYR A 269 0.21 24.52 17.89
C TYR A 269 -0.69 23.28 17.72
N PRO A 270 -1.99 23.39 18.02
CA PRO A 270 -2.92 22.25 18.04
C PRO A 270 -3.28 21.70 16.66
N ASN A 271 -2.77 22.33 15.59
CA ASN A 271 -2.98 21.84 14.22
C ASN A 271 -2.18 20.57 13.92
N ARG A 272 -1.10 20.34 14.66
CA ARG A 272 -0.22 19.19 14.50
C ARG A 272 -0.55 18.11 15.53
N ILE A 273 -0.48 16.84 15.09
CA ILE A 273 -0.90 15.68 15.88
C ILE A 273 0.20 14.64 16.14
N GLU A 274 1.39 14.82 15.60
CA GLU A 274 2.48 13.83 15.77
C GLU A 274 2.89 13.67 17.24
N ASN A 275 2.85 14.75 18.01
CA ASN A 275 3.07 14.73 19.46
C ASN A 275 1.97 13.95 20.21
N LEU A 276 0.69 14.10 19.81
CA LEU A 276 -0.40 13.28 20.34
C LEU A 276 -0.26 11.82 19.96
N TYR A 277 0.17 11.52 18.72
CA TYR A 277 0.48 10.16 18.28
C TYR A 277 1.52 9.49 19.20
N LYS A 278 2.59 10.20 19.56
CA LYS A 278 3.61 9.68 20.51
C LYS A 278 3.01 9.37 21.89
N ILE A 279 2.09 10.17 22.37
CA ILE A 279 1.40 9.95 23.65
C ILE A 279 0.47 8.73 23.55
N ILE A 280 -0.27 8.58 22.45
CA ILE A 280 -1.16 7.43 22.19
C ILE A 280 -0.33 6.15 22.19
N GLU A 281 0.74 6.11 21.38
CA GLU A 281 1.66 4.97 21.27
C GLU A 281 2.26 4.61 22.64
N TYR A 282 2.74 5.61 23.37
CA TYR A 282 3.33 5.43 24.70
C TYR A 282 2.37 4.75 25.68
N TYR A 283 1.13 5.20 25.77
CA TYR A 283 0.14 4.61 26.67
C TYR A 283 -0.37 3.25 26.18
N ARG A 284 -0.56 3.07 24.88
CA ARG A 284 -1.02 1.80 24.31
C ARG A 284 -0.01 0.68 24.58
N VAL A 285 1.28 0.88 24.31
CA VAL A 285 2.30 -0.18 24.53
C VAL A 285 2.45 -0.56 26.00
N ARG A 286 1.97 0.29 26.92
CA ARG A 286 1.92 0.03 28.38
C ARG A 286 0.56 -0.50 28.86
N GLY A 287 -0.34 -0.85 27.94
CA GLY A 287 -1.68 -1.36 28.24
C GLY A 287 -2.65 -0.35 28.86
N LYS A 288 -2.31 0.95 28.87
CA LYS A 288 -3.16 2.03 29.40
C LYS A 288 -4.13 2.52 28.32
N ASN A 289 -4.92 1.63 27.77
CA ASN A 289 -5.72 1.87 26.57
C ASN A 289 -6.79 2.94 26.76
N ARG A 290 -7.40 3.11 27.95
CA ARG A 290 -8.41 4.17 28.19
C ARG A 290 -7.80 5.57 28.05
N ILE A 291 -6.61 5.79 28.61
CA ILE A 291 -5.91 7.08 28.47
C ILE A 291 -5.47 7.28 27.01
N ALA A 292 -4.92 6.25 26.36
CA ALA A 292 -4.55 6.31 24.95
C ALA A 292 -5.75 6.69 24.06
N TYR A 293 -6.95 6.21 24.39
CA TYR A 293 -8.18 6.52 23.66
C TYR A 293 -8.60 7.99 23.77
N GLU A 294 -8.46 8.60 24.94
CA GLU A 294 -8.75 10.04 25.09
C GLU A 294 -7.82 10.90 24.20
N PHE A 295 -6.54 10.56 24.15
CA PHE A 295 -5.61 11.24 23.24
C PHE A 295 -5.88 10.93 21.78
N TYR A 296 -6.33 9.73 21.45
CA TYR A 296 -6.79 9.39 20.10
C TYR A 296 -7.98 10.28 19.70
N LEU A 297 -8.99 10.44 20.55
CA LEU A 297 -10.14 11.31 20.26
C LEU A 297 -9.70 12.76 20.02
N LEU A 298 -8.74 13.25 20.80
CA LEU A 298 -8.17 14.58 20.62
C LEU A 298 -7.43 14.72 19.29
N ALA A 299 -6.60 13.74 18.93
CA ALA A 299 -5.85 13.71 17.68
C ALA A 299 -6.79 13.60 16.46
N ASP A 300 -7.78 12.71 16.50
CA ASP A 300 -8.76 12.53 15.43
C ASP A 300 -9.60 13.78 15.19
N LYS A 301 -10.02 14.46 16.26
CA LYS A 301 -10.72 15.75 16.18
C LYS A 301 -9.83 16.82 15.53
N SER A 302 -8.56 16.92 15.92
CA SER A 302 -7.62 17.89 15.35
C SER A 302 -7.33 17.59 13.88
N ARG A 303 -7.08 16.33 13.51
CA ARG A 303 -6.88 15.89 12.12
C ARG A 303 -8.06 16.26 11.22
N LYS A 304 -9.29 16.06 11.68
CA LYS A 304 -10.50 16.40 10.92
C LYS A 304 -10.73 17.90 10.80
N LYS A 305 -10.33 18.66 11.78
CA LYS A 305 -10.49 20.14 11.79
C LYS A 305 -9.45 20.83 10.90
N TYR A 306 -8.22 20.36 10.91
CA TYR A 306 -7.09 20.99 10.23
C TYR A 306 -6.58 20.05 9.11
N ASN A 307 -6.97 20.31 7.88
CA ASN A 307 -6.72 19.43 6.74
C ASN A 307 -5.58 19.87 5.80
N ASN A 308 -4.89 20.99 6.12
CA ASN A 308 -3.77 21.51 5.32
C ASN A 308 -2.40 20.98 5.79
N TRP A 309 -2.37 19.80 6.39
CA TRP A 309 -1.17 19.22 7.00
C TRP A 309 -0.03 18.92 5.99
N SER A 310 -0.33 18.76 4.71
CA SER A 310 0.70 18.46 3.67
C SER A 310 1.78 19.56 3.52
N GLU A 311 1.55 20.74 4.07
CA GLU A 311 2.46 21.89 4.01
C GLU A 311 3.30 22.07 5.29
N TYR A 312 3.12 21.21 6.31
CA TYR A 312 3.84 21.33 7.57
C TYR A 312 5.32 20.99 7.43
N LEU A 313 6.15 21.72 8.19
CA LEU A 313 7.59 21.48 8.25
C LEU A 313 7.90 20.11 8.91
N PHE A 314 8.81 19.33 8.32
CA PHE A 314 9.22 18.01 8.84
C PHE A 314 8.04 17.09 9.18
N LEU A 315 7.04 17.05 8.30
CA LEU A 315 5.82 16.26 8.46
C LEU A 315 6.10 14.76 8.57
N GLU A 316 5.63 14.11 9.64
CA GLU A 316 5.52 12.66 9.72
C GLU A 316 4.21 12.22 9.05
N ARG A 317 4.21 12.19 7.73
CA ARG A 317 3.01 11.97 6.89
C ARG A 317 2.22 10.73 7.29
N ASP A 318 2.91 9.64 7.60
CA ASP A 318 2.31 8.36 7.99
C ASP A 318 1.36 8.48 9.20
N VAL A 319 1.63 9.45 10.10
CA VAL A 319 0.77 9.70 11.27
C VAL A 319 -0.63 10.14 10.81
N TYR A 320 -0.68 10.99 9.80
CA TYR A 320 -1.94 11.51 9.24
C TYR A 320 -2.60 10.52 8.30
N ASP A 321 -1.81 9.79 7.52
CA ASP A 321 -2.30 8.88 6.49
C ASP A 321 -2.93 7.61 7.09
N TYR A 322 -2.28 6.98 8.11
CA TYR A 322 -2.77 5.70 8.64
C TYR A 322 -2.42 5.37 10.10
N LYS A 323 -1.33 5.91 10.67
CA LYS A 323 -0.86 5.46 12.01
C LYS A 323 -1.85 5.73 13.13
N ILE A 324 -2.59 6.85 13.08
CA ILE A 324 -3.64 7.13 14.06
C ILE A 324 -4.75 6.07 14.01
N ASP A 325 -5.16 5.65 12.80
CA ASP A 325 -6.16 4.60 12.62
C ASP A 325 -5.61 3.22 13.02
N TYR A 326 -4.31 2.98 12.78
CA TYR A 326 -3.63 1.77 13.24
C TYR A 326 -3.63 1.67 14.77
N GLU A 327 -3.26 2.73 15.48
CA GLU A 327 -3.34 2.77 16.95
C GLU A 327 -4.75 2.48 17.44
N PHE A 328 -5.76 3.11 16.82
CA PHE A 328 -7.16 2.88 17.18
C PHE A 328 -7.59 1.43 16.90
N SER A 329 -7.16 0.81 15.80
CA SER A 329 -7.48 -0.60 15.50
C SER A 329 -7.05 -1.58 16.60
N ILE A 330 -6.08 -1.18 17.42
CA ILE A 330 -5.59 -1.97 18.56
C ILE A 330 -6.31 -1.55 19.85
N LEU A 331 -6.14 -0.28 20.24
CA LEU A 331 -6.61 0.21 21.55
C LEU A 331 -8.13 0.25 21.65
N GLY A 332 -8.82 0.51 20.53
CA GLY A 332 -10.28 0.65 20.50
C GLY A 332 -11.01 -0.62 20.94
N TYR A 333 -10.46 -1.81 20.70
CA TYR A 333 -11.01 -3.06 21.21
C TYR A 333 -11.14 -3.07 22.74
N TYR A 334 -10.12 -2.56 23.45
CA TYR A 334 -10.09 -2.56 24.92
C TYR A 334 -10.99 -1.54 25.58
N VAL A 335 -11.54 -0.61 24.80
CA VAL A 335 -12.47 0.45 25.28
C VAL A 335 -13.84 0.35 24.61
N ASN A 336 -14.09 -0.72 23.84
CA ASN A 336 -15.34 -0.96 23.10
C ASN A 336 -16.42 -1.51 24.01
N ASP A 337 -16.76 -0.77 25.06
CA ASP A 337 -17.85 -1.12 25.96
C ASP A 337 -19.16 -1.17 25.16
N ASN A 338 -19.95 -2.25 25.29
CA ASN A 338 -21.24 -2.48 24.58
C ASN A 338 -21.13 -2.48 23.03
N GLN A 339 -19.98 -2.78 22.45
CA GLN A 339 -19.75 -2.89 21.00
C GLN A 339 -20.02 -1.59 20.21
N SER A 340 -20.09 -0.45 20.86
CA SER A 340 -20.41 0.84 20.23
C SER A 340 -19.35 1.32 19.22
N LEU A 341 -18.10 0.86 19.33
CA LEU A 341 -16.99 1.23 18.46
C LEU A 341 -16.71 0.19 17.35
N THR A 342 -17.44 -0.91 17.29
CA THR A 342 -17.15 -2.01 16.35
C THR A 342 -17.06 -1.54 14.89
N GLN A 343 -18.03 -0.76 14.44
CA GLN A 343 -18.03 -0.25 13.06
C GLN A 343 -16.84 0.71 12.80
N GLN A 344 -16.47 1.52 13.78
CA GLN A 344 -15.31 2.41 13.65
C GLN A 344 -13.99 1.61 13.62
N LEU A 345 -13.87 0.55 14.42
CA LEU A 345 -12.72 -0.37 14.40
C LEU A 345 -12.55 -1.03 13.03
N ILE A 346 -13.65 -1.52 12.45
CA ILE A 346 -13.65 -2.10 11.10
C ILE A 346 -13.19 -1.06 10.07
N ARG A 347 -13.76 0.16 10.08
CA ARG A 347 -13.39 1.24 9.16
C ARG A 347 -11.91 1.61 9.28
N SER A 348 -11.42 1.83 10.50
CA SER A 348 -10.03 2.18 10.73
C SER A 348 -9.08 1.07 10.27
N SER A 349 -9.43 -0.19 10.53
CA SER A 349 -8.63 -1.34 10.06
C SER A 349 -8.59 -1.41 8.53
N MET A 350 -9.74 -1.26 7.86
CA MET A 350 -9.81 -1.24 6.40
C MET A 350 -9.07 -0.04 5.80
N HIS A 351 -9.11 1.13 6.46
CA HIS A 351 -8.33 2.30 6.06
C HIS A 351 -6.83 2.01 6.10
N VAL A 352 -6.35 1.40 7.18
CA VAL A 352 -4.94 0.96 7.29
C VAL A 352 -4.57 -0.03 6.21
N LEU A 353 -5.39 -1.08 5.99
CA LEU A 353 -5.14 -2.11 4.97
C LEU A 353 -5.14 -1.56 3.54
N ASN A 354 -5.79 -0.43 3.30
CA ASN A 354 -5.80 0.28 2.01
C ASN A 354 -4.64 1.27 1.82
N TYR A 355 -3.72 1.39 2.79
CA TYR A 355 -2.54 2.22 2.59
C TYR A 355 -1.56 1.56 1.62
N PRO A 356 -1.19 2.21 0.49
CA PRO A 356 -0.47 1.55 -0.62
C PRO A 356 0.91 0.99 -0.25
N HIS A 357 1.57 1.58 0.72
CA HIS A 357 2.94 1.23 1.13
C HIS A 357 3.00 0.62 2.53
N LEU A 358 1.91 -0.03 2.96
CA LEU A 358 1.83 -0.63 4.28
C LEU A 358 2.88 -1.73 4.44
N GLU A 359 3.61 -1.67 5.56
CA GLU A 359 4.57 -2.71 5.92
C GLU A 359 3.86 -4.03 6.20
N GLU A 360 4.49 -5.14 5.81
CA GLU A 360 3.95 -6.49 5.99
C GLU A 360 3.67 -6.83 7.46
N SER A 361 4.51 -6.33 8.37
CA SER A 361 4.34 -6.49 9.82
C SER A 361 3.05 -5.82 10.33
N THR A 362 2.77 -4.61 9.87
CA THR A 362 1.56 -3.86 10.19
C THR A 362 0.32 -4.54 9.59
N TYR A 363 0.39 -4.96 8.31
CA TYR A 363 -0.68 -5.73 7.67
C TYR A 363 -1.04 -6.97 8.49
N LYS A 364 -0.06 -7.80 8.84
CA LYS A 364 -0.26 -9.01 9.65
C LYS A 364 -0.87 -8.70 11.02
N ASN A 365 -0.40 -7.66 11.68
CA ASN A 365 -0.94 -7.26 12.99
C ASN A 365 -2.41 -6.85 12.90
N VAL A 366 -2.80 -6.04 11.90
CA VAL A 366 -4.20 -5.67 11.68
C VAL A 366 -5.05 -6.90 11.41
N MET A 367 -4.62 -7.79 10.51
CA MET A 367 -5.37 -9.01 10.18
C MET A 367 -5.51 -9.95 11.38
N ASN A 368 -4.47 -10.07 12.22
CA ASN A 368 -4.52 -10.88 13.44
C ASN A 368 -5.50 -10.32 14.48
N ASN A 369 -5.60 -8.99 14.58
CA ASN A 369 -6.52 -8.33 15.51
C ASN A 369 -7.97 -8.29 14.99
N TYR A 370 -8.18 -8.39 13.69
CA TYR A 370 -9.48 -8.25 13.04
C TYR A 370 -10.53 -9.23 13.59
N LYS A 371 -10.12 -10.44 13.98
CA LYS A 371 -10.97 -11.48 14.60
C LYS A 371 -11.76 -11.01 15.83
N PHE A 372 -11.27 -10.00 16.54
CA PHE A 372 -11.89 -9.53 17.78
C PHE A 372 -13.11 -8.64 17.54
N TYR A 373 -13.22 -8.04 16.34
CA TYR A 373 -14.30 -7.09 16.02
C TYR A 373 -14.91 -7.29 14.63
N THR A 374 -14.53 -8.35 13.89
CA THR A 374 -15.15 -8.68 12.59
C THR A 374 -16.65 -8.86 12.71
N THR A 375 -17.37 -8.57 11.64
CA THR A 375 -18.82 -8.80 11.56
C THR A 375 -19.10 -10.29 11.35
N ASP A 376 -20.05 -10.82 12.12
CA ASP A 376 -20.71 -12.10 11.92
C ASP A 376 -21.92 -11.88 11.03
N ILE A 377 -21.81 -12.25 9.74
CA ILE A 377 -22.93 -11.96 8.81
C ILE A 377 -24.10 -12.91 8.96
N VAL A 378 -23.92 -14.11 9.51
CA VAL A 378 -25.05 -15.05 9.71
C VAL A 378 -26.04 -14.51 10.74
N SER A 379 -25.57 -13.66 11.67
CA SER A 379 -26.45 -13.00 12.63
C SER A 379 -27.52 -12.09 11.99
N VAL A 380 -27.27 -11.62 10.76
CA VAL A 380 -28.21 -10.80 9.98
C VAL A 380 -28.85 -11.52 8.82
N SER A 381 -28.64 -12.85 8.71
CA SER A 381 -29.32 -13.67 7.68
C SER A 381 -30.83 -13.71 7.92
N LYS A 382 -31.62 -13.79 6.83
CA LYS A 382 -33.09 -13.79 6.89
C LYS A 382 -33.66 -15.01 7.57
N HIS A 383 -32.95 -16.12 7.57
CA HIS A 383 -33.54 -17.44 7.93
C HIS A 383 -32.56 -18.26 8.78
N GLN A 384 -32.48 -17.96 10.06
CA GLN A 384 -31.79 -18.82 11.04
C GLN A 384 -32.65 -20.01 11.48
N GLN A 385 -33.98 -20.00 11.27
CA GLN A 385 -34.89 -21.04 11.70
C GLN A 385 -36.04 -21.24 10.67
N ASN A 386 -36.15 -22.46 10.14
CA ASN A 386 -37.28 -22.95 9.33
C ASN A 386 -37.44 -22.44 7.89
N ASN A 387 -36.35 -22.38 7.12
CA ASN A 387 -36.52 -22.33 5.67
C ASN A 387 -36.49 -23.77 5.12
N ASP A 388 -37.57 -24.24 4.54
CA ASP A 388 -37.67 -25.56 3.94
C ASP A 388 -36.57 -25.82 2.91
N PHE A 389 -36.17 -24.77 2.17
CA PHE A 389 -35.14 -24.86 1.16
C PHE A 389 -33.75 -25.16 1.75
N THR A 390 -33.32 -24.50 2.82
CA THR A 390 -32.04 -24.81 3.48
C THR A 390 -32.03 -26.16 4.17
N GLN A 391 -33.19 -26.63 4.65
CA GLN A 391 -33.34 -27.98 5.21
C GLN A 391 -33.13 -29.03 4.12
N ILE A 392 -33.75 -28.86 2.95
CA ILE A 392 -33.56 -29.76 1.80
C ILE A 392 -32.11 -29.83 1.38
N LEU A 393 -31.41 -28.70 1.27
CA LEU A 393 -30.00 -28.69 0.94
C LEU A 393 -29.13 -29.46 1.97
N SER A 394 -29.56 -29.51 3.23
CA SER A 394 -28.86 -30.28 4.27
C SER A 394 -29.02 -31.78 4.14
N THR A 395 -29.95 -32.26 3.30
CA THR A 395 -30.17 -33.70 3.04
C THR A 395 -29.37 -34.23 1.86
N ILE A 396 -28.66 -33.38 1.14
CA ILE A 396 -27.83 -33.78 -0.02
C ILE A 396 -26.84 -34.86 0.41
N GLY A 397 -26.80 -35.96 -0.33
CA GLY A 397 -25.89 -37.07 -0.11
C GLY A 397 -26.37 -38.13 0.90
N GLN A 398 -27.44 -37.88 1.67
CA GLN A 398 -27.89 -38.81 2.71
C GLN A 398 -28.34 -40.20 2.16
N ASN A 399 -28.78 -40.28 0.92
CA ASN A 399 -29.23 -41.50 0.28
C ASN A 399 -28.19 -42.14 -0.65
N LEU A 400 -26.96 -41.71 -0.62
CA LEU A 400 -25.88 -42.26 -1.41
C LEU A 400 -25.00 -43.18 -0.57
N GLU A 401 -24.35 -44.16 -1.20
CA GLU A 401 -23.42 -45.10 -0.55
C GLU A 401 -22.08 -44.42 -0.22
N ILE A 402 -22.09 -43.47 0.72
CA ILE A 402 -20.91 -42.78 1.27
C ILE A 402 -20.75 -43.26 2.70
N ASP A 403 -19.58 -43.86 3.02
CA ASP A 403 -19.29 -44.32 4.39
C ASP A 403 -19.18 -43.13 5.35
N ALA A 404 -20.22 -42.90 6.16
CA ALA A 404 -20.31 -41.86 7.16
C ALA A 404 -19.26 -41.97 8.30
N ASN A 405 -18.61 -43.15 8.45
CA ASN A 405 -17.48 -43.32 9.40
C ASN A 405 -16.18 -42.81 8.83
N GLU A 406 -15.98 -42.85 7.50
CA GLU A 406 -14.78 -42.37 6.81
C GLU A 406 -14.94 -40.91 6.38
N PHE A 407 -16.09 -40.50 5.85
CA PHE A 407 -16.31 -39.23 5.23
C PHE A 407 -17.26 -38.30 5.98
N VAL A 408 -17.00 -37.00 5.96
CA VAL A 408 -17.88 -35.95 6.46
C VAL A 408 -18.18 -34.93 5.35
N SER A 409 -19.37 -34.37 5.33
CA SER A 409 -19.71 -33.30 4.39
C SER A 409 -18.93 -32.01 4.72
N SER A 410 -18.53 -31.31 3.69
CA SER A 410 -17.71 -30.11 3.78
C SER A 410 -18.32 -28.98 2.93
N THR A 411 -17.49 -28.14 2.34
CA THR A 411 -17.88 -26.91 1.66
C THR A 411 -18.69 -27.19 0.39
N PRO A 412 -19.91 -26.63 0.26
CA PRO A 412 -20.70 -26.75 -0.95
C PRO A 412 -20.32 -25.68 -1.98
N SER A 413 -20.47 -26.01 -3.26
CA SER A 413 -20.48 -25.05 -4.37
C SER A 413 -21.85 -25.01 -5.01
N ILE A 414 -22.31 -23.84 -5.40
CA ILE A 414 -23.67 -23.61 -5.86
C ILE A 414 -23.65 -22.81 -7.15
N THR A 415 -24.47 -23.20 -8.13
CA THR A 415 -24.76 -22.39 -9.32
C THR A 415 -26.22 -22.58 -9.75
N LYS A 416 -26.80 -21.53 -10.32
CA LYS A 416 -28.13 -21.59 -10.92
C LYS A 416 -28.02 -22.03 -12.38
N HIS A 417 -28.87 -22.89 -12.84
CA HIS A 417 -28.86 -23.40 -14.21
C HIS A 417 -30.28 -23.71 -14.69
N MET A 418 -30.59 -23.39 -15.93
CA MET A 418 -31.88 -23.70 -16.54
C MET A 418 -31.91 -25.13 -17.05
N LEU A 419 -32.84 -25.95 -16.57
CA LEU A 419 -33.09 -27.30 -17.05
C LEU A 419 -34.57 -27.48 -17.33
N ASN A 420 -34.90 -27.94 -18.55
CA ASN A 420 -36.29 -28.16 -18.98
C ASN A 420 -37.17 -26.91 -18.78
N ASP A 421 -36.69 -25.76 -19.22
CA ASP A 421 -37.35 -24.45 -19.11
C ASP A 421 -37.68 -24.02 -17.64
N ARG A 422 -36.97 -24.56 -16.65
CA ARG A 422 -37.05 -24.16 -15.25
C ARG A 422 -35.71 -23.90 -14.63
N ASP A 423 -35.68 -22.91 -13.79
CA ASP A 423 -34.50 -22.62 -12.99
C ASP A 423 -34.29 -23.69 -11.92
N LYS A 424 -33.13 -24.32 -11.94
CA LYS A 424 -32.66 -25.29 -10.95
C LYS A 424 -31.42 -24.80 -10.25
N LEU A 425 -31.25 -25.21 -9.00
CA LEU A 425 -30.01 -25.02 -8.29
C LEU A 425 -29.16 -26.29 -8.43
N ILE A 426 -27.96 -26.14 -9.00
CA ILE A 426 -26.98 -27.24 -9.05
C ILE A 426 -26.03 -27.06 -7.89
N VAL A 427 -25.96 -28.04 -7.03
CA VAL A 427 -25.12 -28.03 -5.84
C VAL A 427 -24.07 -29.13 -5.94
N ASN A 428 -22.83 -28.82 -5.80
CA ASN A 428 -21.77 -29.78 -5.52
C ASN A 428 -21.51 -29.79 -4.02
N LEU A 429 -21.75 -30.90 -3.36
CA LEU A 429 -21.42 -31.11 -1.97
C LEU A 429 -20.18 -31.98 -1.87
N ARG A 430 -19.16 -31.46 -1.24
CA ARG A 430 -17.88 -32.15 -1.03
C ARG A 430 -17.91 -32.99 0.24
N TYR A 431 -17.44 -34.22 0.15
CA TYR A 431 -17.17 -35.12 1.27
C TYR A 431 -15.70 -35.40 1.42
N VAL A 432 -15.15 -35.31 2.64
CA VAL A 432 -13.73 -35.45 2.92
C VAL A 432 -13.46 -36.45 4.03
N ASN A 433 -12.34 -37.19 3.95
CA ASN A 433 -11.92 -38.19 4.91
C ASN A 433 -10.92 -37.68 5.96
N TYR A 434 -10.70 -36.38 6.02
CA TYR A 434 -9.79 -35.77 7.00
C TYR A 434 -10.55 -34.89 7.99
N ARG A 435 -9.83 -34.51 9.06
CA ARG A 435 -10.29 -33.52 10.04
C ARG A 435 -9.22 -32.46 10.20
N ILE A 436 -9.65 -31.25 10.54
CA ILE A 436 -8.74 -30.15 10.89
C ILE A 436 -8.63 -30.08 12.40
N ASP A 437 -7.40 -30.14 12.94
CA ASP A 437 -7.13 -29.99 14.35
C ASP A 437 -7.26 -28.53 14.83
N GLU A 438 -7.09 -28.32 16.12
CA GLU A 438 -7.20 -26.99 16.72
C GLU A 438 -6.17 -25.98 16.20
N LYS A 439 -5.07 -26.43 15.57
CA LYS A 439 -4.02 -25.61 14.98
C LYS A 439 -4.17 -25.40 13.48
N GLY A 440 -5.24 -25.93 12.88
CA GLY A 440 -5.49 -25.87 11.42
C GLY A 440 -4.69 -26.91 10.63
N GLY A 441 -4.10 -27.92 11.28
CA GLY A 441 -3.42 -29.03 10.63
C GLY A 441 -4.39 -30.15 10.26
N TYR A 442 -4.08 -30.89 9.18
CA TYR A 442 -4.84 -32.08 8.82
C TYR A 442 -4.48 -33.25 9.75
N VAL A 443 -5.52 -33.84 10.34
CA VAL A 443 -5.45 -35.14 11.05
C VAL A 443 -5.83 -36.23 10.05
N ASN A 444 -5.08 -37.32 9.99
CA ASN A 444 -5.22 -38.39 9.00
C ASN A 444 -4.64 -38.03 7.62
N ARG A 445 -3.32 -38.22 7.47
CA ARG A 445 -2.52 -37.72 6.32
C ARG A 445 -2.07 -38.78 5.31
N GLU A 446 -2.40 -40.08 5.51
CA GLU A 446 -1.89 -41.12 4.59
C GLU A 446 -2.40 -40.93 3.16
N LYS A 447 -3.68 -40.64 3.00
CA LYS A 447 -4.29 -40.18 1.73
C LYS A 447 -5.46 -39.25 2.04
N ILE A 448 -5.44 -38.05 1.47
CA ILE A 448 -6.54 -37.10 1.53
C ILE A 448 -7.49 -37.41 0.37
N LYS A 449 -8.70 -37.92 0.72
CA LYS A 449 -9.69 -38.28 -0.27
C LYS A 449 -10.86 -37.30 -0.25
N THR A 450 -11.34 -36.96 -1.43
CA THR A 450 -12.52 -36.12 -1.66
C THR A 450 -13.50 -36.86 -2.58
N ILE A 451 -14.77 -36.94 -2.15
CA ILE A 451 -15.90 -37.39 -2.96
C ILE A 451 -16.77 -36.15 -3.22
N ASN A 452 -17.23 -36.00 -4.44
CA ASN A 452 -18.15 -34.91 -4.80
C ASN A 452 -19.50 -35.46 -5.16
N VAL A 453 -20.56 -34.89 -4.60
CA VAL A 453 -21.96 -35.22 -4.88
C VAL A 453 -22.59 -34.05 -5.61
N ILE A 454 -23.14 -34.30 -6.78
CA ILE A 454 -23.96 -33.32 -7.49
C ILE A 454 -25.43 -33.58 -7.14
N ALA A 455 -26.12 -32.51 -6.75
CA ALA A 455 -27.58 -32.51 -6.56
C ALA A 455 -28.20 -31.46 -7.50
N ILE A 456 -29.37 -31.88 -8.09
CA ILE A 456 -30.23 -31.00 -8.87
C ILE A 456 -31.44 -30.69 -7.99
N VAL A 457 -31.62 -29.44 -7.61
CA VAL A 457 -32.65 -28.99 -6.68
C VAL A 457 -33.66 -28.10 -7.40
N ASP A 458 -34.90 -28.44 -7.33
CA ASP A 458 -36.01 -27.60 -7.77
C ASP A 458 -36.16 -26.42 -6.81
N ILE A 459 -36.04 -25.20 -7.31
CA ILE A 459 -36.08 -23.98 -6.49
C ILE A 459 -37.55 -23.71 -6.05
N GLU A 460 -38.52 -23.95 -6.94
CA GLU A 460 -39.93 -23.64 -6.68
C GLU A 460 -40.56 -24.60 -5.67
N ASN A 461 -40.25 -25.89 -5.78
CA ASN A 461 -40.84 -26.94 -4.95
C ASN A 461 -39.98 -27.28 -3.71
N ALA A 462 -38.77 -26.73 -3.60
CA ALA A 462 -37.80 -27.03 -2.54
C ALA A 462 -37.56 -28.55 -2.39
N GLU A 463 -37.24 -29.24 -3.49
CA GLU A 463 -36.99 -30.70 -3.50
C GLU A 463 -35.74 -31.06 -4.30
N ILE A 464 -35.10 -32.19 -3.92
CA ILE A 464 -33.97 -32.75 -4.68
C ILE A 464 -34.57 -33.67 -5.76
N GLU A 465 -34.51 -33.23 -7.00
CA GLU A 465 -34.99 -34.04 -8.14
C GLU A 465 -34.04 -35.19 -8.48
N ASN A 466 -32.74 -34.98 -8.35
CA ASN A 466 -31.73 -35.99 -8.63
C ASN A 466 -30.47 -35.70 -7.84
N GLN A 467 -29.72 -36.75 -7.46
CA GLN A 467 -28.37 -36.62 -6.88
C GLN A 467 -27.51 -37.84 -7.20
N PHE A 468 -26.21 -37.62 -7.40
CA PHE A 468 -25.28 -38.69 -7.75
C PHE A 468 -23.84 -38.35 -7.32
N ILE A 469 -22.99 -39.37 -7.17
CA ILE A 469 -21.55 -39.20 -6.99
C ILE A 469 -20.92 -38.83 -8.34
N LEU A 470 -20.19 -37.71 -8.39
CA LEU A 470 -19.58 -37.22 -9.61
C LEU A 470 -18.37 -38.07 -10.00
N GLY A 471 -18.43 -38.69 -11.18
CA GLY A 471 -17.32 -39.41 -11.80
C GLY A 471 -16.30 -38.45 -12.40
N TYR A 472 -15.03 -38.82 -12.32
CA TYR A 472 -13.91 -38.05 -12.92
C TYR A 472 -12.78 -38.99 -13.36
N ASN A 473 -11.73 -38.51 -14.03
CA ASN A 473 -10.57 -39.31 -14.37
C ASN A 473 -9.60 -39.40 -13.17
N GLU A 474 -9.43 -40.62 -12.60
CA GLU A 474 -8.61 -40.87 -11.40
C GLU A 474 -7.13 -41.16 -11.73
N GLU A 475 -6.75 -41.28 -13.02
CA GLU A 475 -5.42 -41.72 -13.42
C GLU A 475 -4.27 -40.82 -12.91
N GLU A 476 -4.55 -39.52 -12.71
CA GLU A 476 -3.55 -38.54 -12.28
C GLU A 476 -3.48 -38.34 -10.74
N ASP A 477 -4.33 -39.01 -9.97
CA ASP A 477 -4.40 -38.82 -8.51
C ASP A 477 -3.09 -39.19 -7.80
N GLY A 478 -2.62 -38.27 -6.95
CA GLY A 478 -1.43 -38.42 -6.12
C GLY A 478 -1.76 -38.72 -4.65
N HIS A 479 -1.17 -37.93 -3.76
CA HIS A 479 -1.47 -37.95 -2.34
C HIS A 479 -2.90 -37.43 -2.04
N TYR A 480 -3.34 -36.44 -2.82
CA TYR A 480 -4.70 -35.95 -2.84
C TYR A 480 -5.50 -36.74 -3.89
N VAL A 481 -6.56 -37.40 -3.48
CA VAL A 481 -7.44 -38.20 -4.31
C VAL A 481 -8.76 -37.49 -4.48
N GLY A 482 -9.15 -37.25 -5.72
CA GLY A 482 -10.38 -36.53 -6.03
C GLY A 482 -10.20 -35.06 -6.40
N LEU A 483 -11.31 -34.45 -6.76
CA LEU A 483 -11.38 -33.04 -7.12
C LEU A 483 -11.60 -32.21 -5.86
N GLU A 484 -10.59 -31.43 -5.44
CA GLU A 484 -10.69 -30.56 -4.26
C GLU A 484 -11.30 -29.21 -4.67
N ASP A 485 -12.20 -28.69 -3.88
CA ASP A 485 -12.76 -27.33 -4.00
C ASP A 485 -13.39 -27.04 -5.38
N ILE A 486 -14.26 -27.93 -5.86
CA ILE A 486 -15.02 -27.69 -7.10
C ILE A 486 -15.82 -26.40 -7.00
N ARG A 487 -15.62 -25.52 -7.99
CA ARG A 487 -16.40 -24.30 -8.20
C ARG A 487 -17.24 -24.47 -9.44
N LEU A 488 -18.54 -24.62 -9.26
CA LEU A 488 -19.50 -24.76 -10.36
C LEU A 488 -19.76 -23.41 -11.03
N TYR A 489 -19.89 -23.41 -12.34
CA TYR A 489 -20.24 -22.23 -13.11
C TYR A 489 -21.15 -22.62 -14.30
N ALA A 490 -22.34 -22.07 -14.33
CA ALA A 490 -23.29 -22.28 -15.44
C ALA A 490 -23.23 -21.10 -16.42
N GLN A 491 -23.02 -21.41 -17.70
CA GLN A 491 -23.11 -20.43 -18.79
C GLN A 491 -23.78 -21.09 -19.98
N ASN A 492 -24.84 -20.46 -20.49
CA ASN A 492 -25.69 -21.06 -21.51
C ASN A 492 -26.18 -22.46 -21.05
N ASP A 493 -26.16 -23.46 -21.88
CA ASP A 493 -26.61 -24.84 -21.57
C ASP A 493 -25.47 -25.71 -20.99
N THR A 494 -24.39 -25.11 -20.51
CA THR A 494 -23.17 -25.82 -20.05
C THR A 494 -22.85 -25.51 -18.60
N ILE A 495 -22.57 -26.55 -17.82
CA ILE A 495 -22.04 -26.43 -16.48
C ILE A 495 -20.51 -26.66 -16.56
N PHE A 496 -19.75 -25.60 -16.32
CA PHE A 496 -18.30 -25.64 -16.19
C PHE A 496 -17.90 -25.85 -14.73
N TYR A 497 -16.67 -26.31 -14.51
CA TYR A 497 -16.08 -26.36 -13.19
C TYR A 497 -14.59 -26.00 -13.23
N ASN A 498 -14.10 -25.46 -12.12
CA ASN A 498 -12.68 -25.44 -11.76
C ASN A 498 -12.53 -26.20 -10.45
N ALA A 499 -11.48 -27.00 -10.35
CA ALA A 499 -11.14 -27.74 -9.13
C ALA A 499 -9.62 -27.69 -8.88
N ASN A 500 -9.23 -27.78 -7.62
CA ASN A 500 -7.82 -28.01 -7.29
C ASN A 500 -7.52 -29.50 -7.42
N ARG A 501 -6.41 -29.84 -8.09
CA ARG A 501 -6.03 -31.23 -8.34
C ARG A 501 -4.60 -31.50 -7.90
N GLY A 502 -4.42 -32.44 -6.97
CA GLY A 502 -3.11 -32.92 -6.57
C GLY A 502 -2.65 -34.06 -7.46
N LEU A 503 -1.54 -33.86 -8.18
CA LEU A 503 -1.01 -34.80 -9.15
C LEU A 503 0.01 -35.78 -8.54
N LYS A 504 0.28 -36.90 -9.22
CA LYS A 504 1.28 -37.90 -8.83
C LYS A 504 2.67 -37.36 -8.64
N ASN A 505 3.04 -36.31 -9.38
CA ASN A 505 4.35 -35.62 -9.26
C ASN A 505 4.44 -34.67 -8.06
N GLY A 506 3.38 -34.56 -7.24
CA GLY A 506 3.32 -33.68 -6.08
C GLY A 506 2.90 -32.24 -6.39
N GLU A 507 2.65 -31.90 -7.64
CA GLU A 507 2.13 -30.59 -8.02
C GLU A 507 0.64 -30.45 -7.70
N MET A 508 0.20 -29.24 -7.47
CA MET A 508 -1.19 -28.86 -7.37
C MET A 508 -1.56 -27.96 -8.55
N LYS A 509 -2.49 -28.40 -9.39
CA LYS A 509 -2.94 -27.67 -10.59
C LYS A 509 -4.43 -27.36 -10.49
N VAL A 510 -4.88 -26.38 -11.28
CA VAL A 510 -6.30 -26.14 -11.49
C VAL A 510 -6.77 -27.03 -12.66
N GLU A 511 -7.70 -27.94 -12.38
CA GLU A 511 -8.40 -28.70 -13.41
C GLU A 511 -9.67 -27.94 -13.81
N HIS A 512 -9.85 -27.73 -15.10
CA HIS A 512 -11.02 -27.10 -15.72
C HIS A 512 -11.72 -28.07 -16.64
N GLY A 513 -13.05 -28.08 -16.65
CA GLY A 513 -13.82 -28.94 -17.52
C GLY A 513 -15.31 -28.65 -17.44
N LYS A 514 -16.09 -29.62 -17.92
CA LYS A 514 -17.56 -29.58 -17.93
C LYS A 514 -18.14 -30.73 -17.13
N ILE A 515 -19.33 -30.52 -16.58
CA ILE A 515 -20.11 -31.59 -15.93
C ILE A 515 -21.22 -32.03 -16.86
N ASP A 516 -21.23 -33.32 -17.20
CA ASP A 516 -22.31 -33.96 -17.90
C ASP A 516 -23.27 -34.57 -16.86
N LEU A 517 -24.44 -33.95 -16.70
CA LEU A 517 -25.46 -34.39 -15.73
C LEU A 517 -26.09 -35.75 -16.08
N LEU A 518 -26.17 -36.10 -17.38
CA LEU A 518 -26.72 -37.37 -17.84
C LEU A 518 -25.72 -38.51 -17.65
N ALA A 519 -24.48 -38.28 -18.04
CA ALA A 519 -23.37 -39.23 -17.88
C ALA A 519 -22.82 -39.26 -16.44
N GLN A 520 -23.26 -38.35 -15.57
CA GLN A 520 -22.88 -38.20 -14.15
C GLN A 520 -21.36 -38.08 -13.94
N LYS A 521 -20.65 -37.40 -14.84
CA LYS A 521 -19.19 -37.30 -14.80
C LYS A 521 -18.62 -35.99 -15.37
N CYS A 522 -17.40 -35.73 -15.00
CA CYS A 522 -16.59 -34.69 -15.61
C CYS A 522 -16.20 -35.05 -17.06
N THR A 523 -16.23 -34.09 -17.95
CA THR A 523 -15.88 -34.23 -19.37
C THR A 523 -15.03 -33.06 -19.83
N ASN A 524 -14.24 -33.27 -20.90
CA ASN A 524 -13.35 -32.23 -21.47
C ASN A 524 -12.42 -31.60 -20.42
N SER A 525 -11.96 -32.39 -19.45
CA SER A 525 -11.11 -31.93 -18.37
C SER A 525 -9.68 -31.67 -18.86
N VAL A 526 -9.11 -30.52 -18.51
CA VAL A 526 -7.74 -30.12 -18.79
C VAL A 526 -7.08 -29.52 -17.56
N PHE A 527 -5.76 -29.67 -17.42
CA PHE A 527 -4.99 -28.99 -16.38
C PHE A 527 -4.53 -27.64 -16.93
N LEU A 528 -5.01 -26.58 -16.33
CA LEU A 528 -4.67 -25.22 -16.77
C LEU A 528 -3.19 -24.90 -16.52
N GLN A 529 -2.56 -24.36 -17.55
CA GLN A 529 -1.16 -23.95 -17.56
C GLN A 529 -1.06 -22.43 -17.75
N ARG A 530 -0.11 -21.81 -17.06
CA ARG A 530 0.28 -20.42 -17.26
C ARG A 530 1.79 -20.33 -17.32
N ASP A 531 2.33 -19.54 -18.25
CA ASP A 531 3.77 -19.28 -18.34
C ASP A 531 4.28 -18.65 -17.05
N GLY A 532 5.32 -19.25 -16.46
CA GLY A 532 5.88 -18.81 -15.18
C GLY A 532 5.09 -19.24 -13.93
N SER A 533 4.08 -20.12 -14.07
CA SER A 533 3.36 -20.68 -12.92
C SER A 533 4.24 -21.60 -12.07
N GLY A 534 3.98 -21.60 -10.74
CA GLY A 534 4.66 -22.47 -9.78
C GLY A 534 4.10 -23.89 -9.72
N SER A 535 4.63 -24.70 -8.81
CA SER A 535 4.13 -26.05 -8.51
C SER A 535 2.80 -26.07 -7.77
N LEU A 536 2.33 -24.92 -7.29
CA LEU A 536 1.10 -24.76 -6.51
C LEU A 536 0.20 -23.71 -7.15
N GLU A 537 -0.85 -24.14 -7.86
CA GLU A 537 -1.87 -23.30 -8.47
C GLU A 537 -3.23 -23.62 -7.86
N LYS A 538 -3.93 -22.58 -7.36
CA LYS A 538 -5.22 -22.71 -6.71
C LYS A 538 -6.08 -21.46 -6.85
N ASN A 539 -7.38 -21.61 -6.62
CA ASN A 539 -8.36 -20.52 -6.41
C ASN A 539 -8.59 -19.62 -7.62
N TRP A 540 -8.42 -20.16 -8.83
CA TRP A 540 -8.84 -19.48 -10.04
C TRP A 540 -10.37 -19.54 -10.16
N VAL A 541 -11.00 -18.42 -10.49
CA VAL A 541 -12.47 -18.31 -10.52
C VAL A 541 -12.97 -17.87 -11.88
N LEU A 542 -14.11 -18.43 -12.29
CA LEU A 542 -14.76 -18.19 -13.57
C LEU A 542 -15.80 -17.08 -13.45
N PHE A 543 -16.07 -16.41 -14.56
CA PHE A 543 -17.17 -15.46 -14.68
C PHE A 543 -17.62 -15.27 -16.13
N GLU A 544 -18.77 -14.63 -16.35
CA GLU A 544 -19.34 -14.44 -17.67
C GLU A 544 -18.47 -13.52 -18.53
N ASP A 545 -18.16 -13.99 -19.75
CA ASP A 545 -17.66 -13.15 -20.84
C ASP A 545 -18.74 -13.09 -21.92
N GLU A 546 -19.44 -11.96 -22.01
CA GLU A 546 -20.53 -11.76 -22.99
C GLU A 546 -20.06 -11.88 -24.45
N THR A 547 -18.78 -11.79 -24.69
CA THR A 547 -18.19 -11.89 -26.05
C THR A 547 -17.78 -13.31 -26.44
N SER A 548 -17.90 -14.27 -25.49
CA SER A 548 -17.42 -15.64 -25.63
C SER A 548 -18.46 -16.68 -25.23
N THR A 549 -18.39 -17.87 -25.84
CA THR A 549 -19.15 -19.04 -25.42
C THR A 549 -18.53 -19.78 -24.22
N THR A 550 -17.30 -19.40 -23.84
CA THR A 550 -16.57 -19.92 -22.67
C THR A 550 -16.35 -18.82 -21.65
N PRO A 551 -16.36 -19.15 -20.35
CA PRO A 551 -16.18 -18.15 -19.30
C PRO A 551 -14.79 -17.52 -19.34
N ALA A 552 -14.69 -16.27 -18.91
CA ALA A 552 -13.44 -15.66 -18.50
C ALA A 552 -12.99 -16.18 -17.14
N ILE A 553 -11.74 -15.94 -16.80
CA ILE A 553 -11.13 -16.45 -15.58
C ILE A 553 -10.30 -15.37 -14.87
N ILE A 554 -10.41 -15.27 -13.54
CA ILE A 554 -9.53 -14.48 -12.70
C ILE A 554 -8.45 -15.40 -12.14
N TYR A 555 -7.19 -15.06 -12.43
CA TYR A 555 -6.00 -15.72 -11.90
C TYR A 555 -5.57 -15.15 -10.56
N GLY A 556 -5.54 -13.82 -10.43
CA GLY A 556 -5.05 -13.11 -9.25
C GLY A 556 -5.85 -11.85 -8.95
N TRP A 557 -5.84 -11.42 -7.68
CA TRP A 557 -6.60 -10.26 -7.20
C TRP A 557 -5.73 -9.04 -6.89
N SER A 558 -4.40 -9.20 -6.79
CA SER A 558 -3.48 -8.08 -6.56
C SER A 558 -2.12 -8.33 -7.23
N PRO A 559 -1.91 -7.81 -8.45
CA PRO A 559 -2.87 -7.10 -9.30
C PRO A 559 -4.07 -7.97 -9.71
N LEU A 560 -5.17 -7.35 -10.14
CA LEU A 560 -6.28 -8.09 -10.73
C LEU A 560 -5.88 -8.55 -12.12
N ILE A 561 -5.73 -9.89 -12.29
CA ILE A 561 -5.30 -10.52 -13.52
C ILE A 561 -6.46 -11.33 -14.09
N ILE A 562 -6.91 -10.95 -15.26
CA ILE A 562 -8.03 -11.56 -15.98
C ILE A 562 -7.51 -12.18 -17.27
N GLY A 563 -8.06 -13.32 -17.64
CA GLY A 563 -7.72 -14.01 -18.88
C GLY A 563 -8.84 -14.89 -19.40
N LYS A 564 -8.52 -15.61 -20.45
CA LYS A 564 -9.36 -16.63 -21.08
C LYS A 564 -8.64 -17.98 -21.14
N ILE A 565 -9.42 -19.04 -21.35
CA ILE A 565 -8.91 -20.41 -21.49
C ILE A 565 -8.89 -20.75 -22.97
N GLU A 566 -7.70 -21.06 -23.50
CA GLU A 566 -7.50 -21.59 -24.86
C GLU A 566 -6.84 -22.98 -24.79
N GLY A 567 -7.65 -24.01 -25.00
CA GLY A 567 -7.21 -25.40 -24.79
C GLY A 567 -6.92 -25.66 -23.31
N ASP A 568 -5.66 -25.93 -22.97
CA ASP A 568 -5.15 -26.11 -21.61
C ASP A 568 -4.40 -24.87 -21.06
N LYS A 569 -4.36 -23.75 -21.81
CA LYS A 569 -3.61 -22.56 -21.45
C LYS A 569 -4.48 -21.42 -20.94
N PHE A 570 -3.99 -20.78 -19.89
CA PHE A 570 -4.44 -19.45 -19.47
C PHE A 570 -3.75 -18.38 -20.32
N ILE A 571 -4.54 -17.59 -21.02
CA ILE A 571 -4.07 -16.44 -21.78
C ILE A 571 -4.53 -15.17 -21.08
N GLU A 572 -3.57 -14.42 -20.56
CA GLU A 572 -3.84 -13.13 -19.91
C GLU A 572 -4.38 -12.12 -20.94
N THR A 573 -5.51 -11.52 -20.64
CA THR A 573 -6.16 -10.52 -21.51
C THR A 573 -6.14 -9.12 -20.89
N ASN A 574 -6.08 -9.04 -19.55
CA ASN A 574 -6.12 -7.76 -18.85
C ASN A 574 -5.43 -7.87 -17.48
N GLN A 575 -4.69 -6.82 -17.13
CA GLN A 575 -4.11 -6.65 -15.81
C GLN A 575 -4.42 -5.24 -15.29
N GLN A 576 -4.92 -5.13 -14.07
CA GLN A 576 -5.35 -3.87 -13.48
C GLN A 576 -4.80 -3.71 -12.06
N ILE A 577 -4.57 -2.45 -11.66
CA ILE A 577 -4.27 -2.12 -10.27
C ILE A 577 -5.52 -2.37 -9.43
N SER A 578 -5.36 -3.06 -8.33
CA SER A 578 -6.43 -3.35 -7.37
C SER A 578 -6.23 -2.57 -6.06
N PRO A 579 -7.27 -2.44 -5.22
CA PRO A 579 -7.13 -1.86 -3.88
C PRO A 579 -6.03 -2.55 -3.06
N PRO A 580 -5.22 -1.79 -2.30
CA PRO A 580 -4.12 -2.37 -1.51
C PRO A 580 -4.53 -3.48 -0.54
N CYS A 581 -5.74 -3.41 0.03
CA CYS A 581 -6.27 -4.46 0.90
C CYS A 581 -6.46 -5.82 0.20
N PHE A 582 -6.41 -5.88 -1.15
CA PHE A 582 -6.48 -7.13 -1.92
C PHE A 582 -5.14 -7.90 -1.95
N LYS A 583 -4.07 -7.37 -1.37
CA LYS A 583 -2.70 -7.94 -1.44
C LYS A 583 -2.61 -9.45 -1.21
N HIS A 584 -3.43 -9.99 -0.30
CA HIS A 584 -3.47 -11.42 0.01
C HIS A 584 -4.84 -12.06 -0.26
N LEU A 585 -5.67 -11.39 -1.04
CA LEU A 585 -7.00 -11.86 -1.39
C LEU A 585 -6.92 -13.02 -2.40
N ARG A 586 -7.78 -14.03 -2.21
CA ARG A 586 -7.91 -15.20 -3.07
C ARG A 586 -9.37 -15.42 -3.45
N GLY A 587 -9.61 -15.92 -4.67
CA GLY A 587 -10.95 -16.26 -5.11
C GLY A 587 -11.52 -17.46 -4.34
N SER A 588 -12.76 -17.34 -3.85
CA SER A 588 -13.51 -18.44 -3.25
C SER A 588 -14.57 -18.95 -4.20
N THR A 589 -15.41 -18.07 -4.71
CA THR A 589 -16.54 -18.43 -5.58
C THR A 589 -16.30 -17.94 -7.01
N ASN A 590 -16.96 -18.58 -7.96
CA ASN A 590 -17.12 -18.02 -9.29
C ASN A 590 -17.98 -16.76 -9.25
N GLY A 591 -17.88 -15.92 -10.29
CA GLY A 591 -18.62 -14.69 -10.41
C GLY A 591 -20.10 -14.92 -10.71
N VAL A 592 -20.98 -14.22 -10.00
CA VAL A 592 -22.42 -14.20 -10.25
C VAL A 592 -22.78 -12.85 -10.83
N LYS A 593 -23.36 -12.84 -12.03
CA LYS A 593 -23.81 -11.61 -12.70
C LYS A 593 -25.13 -11.15 -12.08
N ILE A 594 -25.18 -9.89 -11.70
CA ILE A 594 -26.37 -9.23 -11.13
C ILE A 594 -26.50 -7.86 -11.82
N GLY A 595 -27.36 -7.77 -12.81
CA GLY A 595 -27.48 -6.56 -13.63
C GLY A 595 -26.18 -6.24 -14.38
N ASP A 596 -25.62 -5.04 -14.18
CA ASP A 596 -24.36 -4.57 -14.76
C ASP A 596 -23.12 -4.87 -13.89
N GLU A 597 -23.26 -5.76 -12.92
CA GLU A 597 -22.24 -6.11 -11.94
C GLU A 597 -21.94 -7.61 -11.93
N ILE A 598 -20.66 -7.95 -11.64
CA ILE A 598 -20.24 -9.33 -11.38
C ILE A 598 -19.75 -9.41 -9.93
N TRP A 599 -20.40 -10.24 -9.14
CA TRP A 599 -20.17 -10.40 -7.71
C TRP A 599 -19.36 -11.64 -7.41
N PHE A 600 -18.32 -11.51 -6.56
CA PHE A 600 -17.47 -12.61 -6.13
C PHE A 600 -17.37 -12.61 -4.61
N LEU A 601 -17.38 -13.80 -4.02
CA LEU A 601 -16.85 -13.99 -2.69
C LEU A 601 -15.38 -14.37 -2.79
N CYS A 602 -14.56 -13.66 -2.03
CA CYS A 602 -13.13 -13.89 -1.90
C CYS A 602 -12.77 -14.14 -0.45
N HIS A 603 -11.56 -14.64 -0.20
CA HIS A 603 -11.06 -14.84 1.16
C HIS A 603 -9.63 -14.38 1.34
N ALA A 604 -9.29 -13.98 2.56
CA ALA A 604 -7.92 -13.81 3.03
C ALA A 604 -7.70 -14.66 4.27
N VAL A 605 -6.47 -15.12 4.46
CA VAL A 605 -6.10 -15.96 5.60
C VAL A 605 -5.10 -15.22 6.46
N SER A 606 -5.42 -15.03 7.73
CA SER A 606 -4.48 -14.60 8.76
C SER A 606 -3.82 -15.82 9.39
N TYR A 607 -2.48 -15.77 9.49
CA TYR A 607 -1.68 -16.83 10.11
C TYR A 607 -1.03 -16.28 11.38
N GLU A 608 -1.50 -16.75 12.53
CA GLU A 608 -0.87 -16.51 13.82
C GLU A 608 -0.43 -17.86 14.39
N ASP A 609 -0.97 -18.29 15.53
CA ASP A 609 -0.91 -19.66 16.02
C ASP A 609 -1.80 -20.62 15.22
N ARG A 610 -2.77 -20.07 14.48
CA ARG A 610 -3.83 -20.74 13.70
C ARG A 610 -4.13 -20.00 12.42
N ARG A 611 -4.93 -20.63 11.56
CA ARG A 611 -5.53 -20.01 10.38
C ARG A 611 -6.87 -19.39 10.77
N TYR A 612 -7.04 -18.09 10.44
CA TYR A 612 -8.33 -17.41 10.47
C TYR A 612 -8.70 -17.01 9.05
N TYR A 613 -9.88 -17.39 8.61
CA TYR A 613 -10.40 -17.05 7.30
C TYR A 613 -11.32 -15.83 7.41
N TYR A 614 -11.06 -14.83 6.63
CA TYR A 614 -11.93 -13.68 6.46
C TYR A 614 -12.44 -13.66 5.03
N HIS A 615 -13.67 -13.22 4.84
CA HIS A 615 -14.33 -13.14 3.56
C HIS A 615 -14.56 -11.70 3.15
N MET A 616 -14.66 -11.47 1.84
CA MET A 616 -14.94 -10.18 1.25
C MET A 616 -15.78 -10.40 -0.01
N LEU A 617 -16.88 -9.68 -0.15
CA LEU A 617 -17.54 -9.54 -1.45
C LEU A 617 -16.81 -8.49 -2.27
N VAL A 618 -16.46 -8.86 -3.49
CA VAL A 618 -15.84 -7.97 -4.48
C VAL A 618 -16.75 -7.90 -5.68
N VAL A 619 -17.02 -6.70 -6.16
CA VAL A 619 -17.90 -6.43 -7.29
C VAL A 619 -17.10 -5.78 -8.40
N LEU A 620 -17.16 -6.39 -9.57
CA LEU A 620 -16.60 -5.84 -10.80
C LEU A 620 -17.75 -5.25 -11.66
N ASP A 621 -17.43 -4.23 -12.42
CA ASP A 621 -18.29 -3.75 -13.50
C ASP A 621 -18.30 -4.78 -14.65
N ALA A 622 -19.48 -5.20 -15.11
CA ALA A 622 -19.61 -6.28 -16.09
C ALA A 622 -19.02 -5.97 -17.47
N ASN A 623 -18.94 -4.68 -17.83
CA ASN A 623 -18.44 -4.27 -19.14
C ASN A 623 -16.92 -4.03 -19.16
N THR A 624 -16.40 -3.40 -18.09
CA THR A 624 -15.00 -2.96 -18.00
C THR A 624 -14.14 -3.91 -17.19
N HIS A 625 -14.77 -4.79 -16.41
CA HIS A 625 -14.15 -5.70 -15.44
C HIS A 625 -13.27 -4.99 -14.40
N LYS A 626 -13.52 -3.68 -14.16
CA LYS A 626 -12.85 -2.93 -13.10
C LYS A 626 -13.51 -3.18 -11.76
N VAL A 627 -12.70 -3.14 -10.69
CA VAL A 627 -13.25 -3.17 -9.33
C VAL A 627 -14.15 -1.94 -9.15
N LYS A 628 -15.43 -2.17 -8.82
CA LYS A 628 -16.45 -1.14 -8.62
C LYS A 628 -16.66 -0.84 -7.14
N LYS A 629 -16.80 -1.87 -6.34
CA LYS A 629 -17.01 -1.79 -4.89
C LYS A 629 -16.62 -3.11 -4.21
N TYR A 630 -16.44 -3.08 -2.91
CA TYR A 630 -16.18 -4.27 -2.08
C TYR A 630 -16.62 -4.03 -0.63
N THR A 631 -16.85 -5.11 0.12
CA THR A 631 -17.19 -5.04 1.54
C THR A 631 -15.93 -4.94 2.41
N PRO A 632 -16.03 -4.51 3.67
CA PRO A 632 -15.03 -4.87 4.68
C PRO A 632 -14.86 -6.39 4.75
N TYR A 633 -13.78 -6.85 5.34
CA TYR A 633 -13.67 -8.25 5.71
C TYR A 633 -14.74 -8.63 6.72
N PHE A 634 -15.30 -9.81 6.58
CA PHE A 634 -16.31 -10.40 7.49
C PHE A 634 -16.05 -11.88 7.71
N THR A 635 -16.75 -12.47 8.66
CA THR A 635 -16.81 -13.91 8.91
C THR A 635 -18.26 -14.40 8.81
N PHE A 636 -18.48 -15.68 8.61
CA PHE A 636 -19.86 -16.22 8.65
C PHE A 636 -20.36 -16.29 10.09
N GLU A 637 -19.66 -16.97 11.00
CA GLU A 637 -20.06 -17.20 12.40
C GLU A 637 -18.95 -16.92 13.41
N LYS A 638 -17.89 -16.17 13.03
CA LYS A 638 -16.68 -15.94 13.85
C LYS A 638 -15.89 -17.20 14.20
N GLU A 639 -16.07 -18.26 13.43
CA GLU A 639 -15.24 -19.46 13.58
C GLU A 639 -13.89 -19.30 12.87
N LYS A 640 -12.91 -20.09 13.27
CA LYS A 640 -11.52 -19.92 12.79
C LYS A 640 -11.36 -20.32 11.33
N VAL A 641 -11.96 -21.45 10.96
CA VAL A 641 -11.89 -22.00 9.62
C VAL A 641 -13.30 -22.03 9.06
N GLU A 642 -13.61 -21.03 8.26
CA GLU A 642 -14.84 -20.91 7.51
C GLU A 642 -14.50 -20.82 6.03
N TYR A 643 -15.22 -21.50 5.17
CA TYR A 643 -14.93 -21.49 3.76
C TYR A 643 -16.20 -21.59 2.90
N THR A 644 -16.16 -20.96 1.73
CA THR A 644 -17.25 -20.99 0.75
C THR A 644 -16.70 -21.25 -0.64
N LEU A 645 -17.47 -21.95 -1.49
CA LEU A 645 -17.12 -22.24 -2.89
C LEU A 645 -18.21 -21.79 -3.87
N GLY A 646 -19.36 -21.35 -3.38
CA GLY A 646 -20.44 -20.91 -4.25
C GLY A 646 -21.56 -20.18 -3.53
N PHE A 647 -22.16 -19.27 -4.27
CA PHE A 647 -23.41 -18.61 -3.91
C PHE A 647 -24.26 -18.41 -5.17
N SER A 648 -25.53 -18.13 -4.99
CA SER A 648 -26.43 -17.82 -6.09
C SER A 648 -27.35 -16.67 -5.72
N TYR A 649 -27.85 -15.97 -6.73
CA TYR A 649 -28.77 -14.84 -6.59
C TYR A 649 -30.15 -15.19 -7.10
N PHE A 650 -31.17 -14.90 -6.29
CA PHE A 650 -32.56 -15.00 -6.61
C PHE A 650 -33.15 -13.62 -6.85
N GLU A 651 -33.41 -13.34 -8.13
CA GLU A 651 -33.73 -11.97 -8.59
C GLU A 651 -35.09 -11.51 -8.04
N ASN A 652 -36.12 -12.42 -8.04
CA ASN A 652 -37.47 -12.10 -7.60
C ASN A 652 -37.51 -11.69 -6.13
N GLU A 653 -36.75 -12.37 -5.28
CA GLU A 653 -36.71 -12.19 -3.84
C GLU A 653 -35.64 -11.15 -3.43
N ASN A 654 -34.76 -10.76 -4.35
CA ASN A 654 -33.54 -9.94 -4.11
C ASN A 654 -32.63 -10.57 -3.04
N GLU A 655 -32.45 -11.90 -3.11
CA GLU A 655 -31.76 -12.70 -2.10
C GLU A 655 -30.51 -13.39 -2.63
N LEU A 656 -29.50 -13.49 -1.78
CA LEU A 656 -28.32 -14.32 -2.00
C LEU A 656 -28.36 -15.55 -1.11
N ILE A 657 -28.28 -16.74 -1.69
CA ILE A 657 -28.02 -17.96 -0.95
C ILE A 657 -26.51 -18.26 -1.00
N ILE A 658 -25.88 -18.40 0.16
CA ILE A 658 -24.47 -18.71 0.31
C ILE A 658 -24.31 -20.06 0.99
N GLY A 659 -23.57 -20.96 0.35
CA GLY A 659 -23.15 -22.21 0.97
C GLY A 659 -21.76 -22.07 1.57
N TYR A 660 -21.55 -22.50 2.80
CA TYR A 660 -20.26 -22.43 3.48
C TYR A 660 -20.03 -23.65 4.39
N SER A 661 -18.83 -23.81 4.86
CA SER A 661 -18.49 -24.83 5.85
C SER A 661 -17.73 -24.26 7.02
N ILE A 662 -17.80 -24.94 8.14
CA ILE A 662 -17.01 -24.67 9.35
C ILE A 662 -16.12 -25.89 9.60
N TYR A 663 -14.81 -25.63 9.75
CA TYR A 663 -13.75 -26.64 10.00
C TYR A 663 -13.71 -27.77 8.96
N ASP A 664 -14.14 -27.52 7.70
CA ASP A 664 -14.29 -28.52 6.61
C ASP A 664 -15.11 -29.76 6.99
N LYS A 665 -15.99 -29.66 7.99
CA LYS A 665 -16.77 -30.79 8.51
C LYS A 665 -18.23 -30.50 8.82
N MET A 666 -18.65 -29.28 8.70
CA MET A 666 -20.06 -28.86 8.90
C MET A 666 -20.50 -28.00 7.73
N THR A 667 -21.31 -28.56 6.86
CA THR A 667 -21.94 -27.85 5.74
C THR A 667 -23.06 -26.99 6.24
N LYS A 668 -23.13 -25.76 5.81
CA LYS A 668 -24.19 -24.80 6.16
C LYS A 668 -24.60 -23.96 4.96
N TYR A 669 -25.81 -23.42 5.04
CA TYR A 669 -26.37 -22.49 4.05
C TYR A 669 -27.04 -21.32 4.77
N ALA A 670 -26.90 -20.14 4.22
CA ALA A 670 -27.54 -18.93 4.74
C ALA A 670 -28.10 -18.09 3.60
N VAL A 671 -29.24 -17.45 3.84
CA VAL A 671 -29.94 -16.59 2.90
C VAL A 671 -29.85 -15.14 3.40
N PHE A 672 -29.44 -14.24 2.53
CA PHE A 672 -29.23 -12.84 2.84
C PHE A 672 -30.02 -11.95 1.89
N ASP A 673 -30.51 -10.83 2.40
CA ASP A 673 -30.96 -9.74 1.54
C ASP A 673 -29.76 -9.08 0.86
N LYS A 674 -29.81 -8.93 -0.46
CA LYS A 674 -28.75 -8.26 -1.21
C LYS A 674 -28.53 -6.83 -0.74
N THR A 675 -29.59 -6.14 -0.29
CA THR A 675 -29.50 -4.75 0.20
C THR A 675 -28.57 -4.60 1.38
N TYR A 676 -28.47 -5.61 2.26
CA TYR A 676 -27.50 -5.61 3.36
C TYR A 676 -26.06 -5.45 2.86
N PHE A 677 -25.70 -6.20 1.82
CA PHE A 677 -24.35 -6.09 1.26
C PHE A 677 -24.13 -4.76 0.52
N ASP A 678 -25.15 -4.28 -0.21
CA ASP A 678 -25.06 -2.97 -0.85
C ASP A 678 -24.83 -1.84 0.17
N GLU A 679 -25.45 -1.90 1.34
CA GLU A 679 -25.27 -0.93 2.42
C GLU A 679 -23.85 -0.94 3.00
N ILE A 680 -23.28 -2.12 3.26
CA ILE A 680 -21.92 -2.21 3.82
C ILE A 680 -20.81 -1.92 2.80
N MET A 681 -21.08 -2.06 1.50
CA MET A 681 -20.16 -1.68 0.42
C MET A 681 -20.02 -0.14 0.23
N ASN A 682 -20.98 0.65 0.71
CA ASN A 682 -20.96 2.11 0.56
C ASN A 682 -19.95 2.81 1.50
N TYR A 683 -19.18 2.07 2.25
CA TYR A 683 -18.11 2.63 3.10
C TYR A 683 -16.78 2.86 2.36
N TYR A 684 -16.67 2.51 1.07
CA TYR A 684 -15.41 2.56 0.32
C TYR A 684 -15.53 3.26 -1.02
#